data_9514f847e55ddf8811d6cc7c694fca64
#
_entry.id   9514f847e55ddf8811d6cc7c694fca64
#
_cell.length_a   1.000
_cell.length_b   1.000
_cell.length_c   1.000
_cell.angle_alpha   90.00
_cell.angle_beta   90.00
_cell.angle_gamma   90.00
#
_symmetry.space_group_name_H-M   'P 1'
#
loop_
_entity.id
_entity.type
_entity.pdbx_description
1 polymer ?
#
loop_
_entity_poly.entity_id
_entity_poly.type
_entity_poly.pdbx_seq_one_letter_code
_entity_poly.pdbx_strand_id
1 'polypeptide(L)'
;MKKPLTLFFFAAVFTLGALAQENPQDSLFQEKLLTPYGKYFELPSEGIYTHFNKSAYMTGEGVWFKIYLLDTREKRPFDLMQNVYAELFDPQGNPVRRQVLFAEKGAASGMIHLADTLAPGIYTFRAYTNWMRNMDEGNFYTRTFRVNGGVQKSGEGPAGDEAGEAPGGFSSGARESAYDISFFPEGGHLLAGIVNTVAFKITGPSGKGAALDGLLKSGQGDTLLKLSGGKWGMNSLQLNPQPGERYYAEFFLPGENGGVQTVELPPVEEQGIGLSAQWFFPEKASILVRTNAASLPGLNGKKFYLLVHNQGKVARMLIVNWTNRPVLKIDMDKSLLLKGINHVTLFNEQFQPVADRMIFNRRKEQLGQISIDSRLEGDSLAFSLIAEDSSSEPLEADLSISFLPAQTGLANFETSIYAALLLESDIKGNIEYPAWYFEEEEDFERIKGLDHLLLTQGWRSYDWEAISKGSRPAPVHEFEQGFTIRGKVLNSISRKEMEQSQLSVFSPENGLMTVVDVDSSGAFILPNVFLMDSTRVIINATNAKGRSGFRELEAKITEPRYEKNPPPLPLRDPEAPVKNTASLILPEGSELLEGVTVTGQAIDKEASPFAGSTYFSNINDRVVVITKDNYFQYNSLRDLLMKEFNIMGNSMGRGGGAPVLIVDDMPMEDLSWLDMIHISEVEAVAVNKSGNAMLGQRGAGGSINIKTRTQQVDWGPRRELNIVNMLVKGFSAPVAYYAPKYEVPATDPAFRERAAVYWKPDAKSDFSGRSVFKVPVPSGIDSLHVRTEGISSTGVLIVDDRVIRVK
;
A
#
# COMPACT_ATOMS: atom_id res chain seq x y z
N MET A 1 36.78 -18.75 -1.99
CA MET A 1 36.95 -18.30 -0.60
C MET A 1 35.58 -17.81 -0.13
N LYS A 2 34.95 -18.63 0.69
CA LYS A 2 33.60 -18.35 1.20
C LYS A 2 33.66 -17.21 2.22
N LYS A 3 33.02 -16.08 1.94
CA LYS A 3 32.69 -15.09 2.98
C LYS A 3 31.27 -15.38 3.43
N PRO A 4 31.00 -15.57 4.71
CA PRO A 4 29.66 -15.71 5.21
C PRO A 4 28.96 -14.34 5.17
N LEU A 5 27.77 -14.33 4.66
CA LEU A 5 26.82 -13.23 4.75
C LEU A 5 26.45 -13.08 6.23
N THR A 6 27.05 -12.11 6.90
CA THR A 6 26.76 -11.82 8.29
C THR A 6 25.43 -11.06 8.32
N LEU A 7 24.38 -11.76 8.75
CA LEU A 7 23.13 -11.14 9.16
C LEU A 7 23.47 -10.20 10.32
N PHE A 8 23.38 -8.90 10.11
CA PHE A 8 23.44 -7.93 11.19
C PHE A 8 22.12 -8.01 11.96
N PHE A 9 22.12 -8.79 13.03
CA PHE A 9 21.15 -8.65 14.09
C PHE A 9 21.41 -7.31 14.78
N PHE A 10 20.58 -6.32 14.51
CA PHE A 10 20.49 -5.15 15.37
C PHE A 10 19.79 -5.60 16.66
N ALA A 11 20.57 -6.00 17.63
CA ALA A 11 20.12 -6.04 19.01
C ALA A 11 19.86 -4.59 19.42
N ALA A 12 18.59 -4.21 19.52
CA ALA A 12 18.19 -2.96 20.14
C ALA A 12 18.60 -3.03 21.61
N VAL A 13 19.74 -2.42 21.93
CA VAL A 13 20.19 -2.22 23.30
C VAL A 13 19.19 -1.25 23.95
N PHE A 14 18.36 -1.79 24.82
CA PHE A 14 17.53 -1.00 25.73
C PHE A 14 18.44 -0.20 26.65
N THR A 15 18.65 1.07 26.38
CA THR A 15 19.20 2.00 27.38
C THR A 15 18.09 2.36 28.37
N LEU A 16 17.92 1.52 29.40
CA LEU A 16 17.21 1.89 30.62
C LEU A 16 18.17 2.74 31.48
N GLY A 17 18.11 4.04 31.26
CA GLY A 17 18.70 4.99 32.20
C GLY A 17 17.64 5.43 33.22
N ALA A 18 17.51 4.70 34.34
CA ALA A 18 17.06 5.23 35.61
C ALA A 18 17.30 4.18 36.68
N LEU A 19 17.96 4.59 37.72
CA LEU A 19 18.21 3.86 38.96
C LEU A 19 16.89 3.32 39.56
N ALA A 20 16.54 2.07 39.25
CA ALA A 20 15.54 1.31 39.99
C ALA A 20 16.28 0.17 40.68
N GLN A 21 16.15 0.12 41.97
CA GLN A 21 16.50 -1.05 42.78
C GLN A 21 15.70 -2.23 42.19
N GLU A 22 16.37 -3.27 41.68
CA GLU A 22 15.70 -4.47 41.16
C GLU A 22 14.89 -5.10 42.30
N ASN A 23 13.56 -4.93 42.22
CA ASN A 23 12.64 -5.63 43.09
C ASN A 23 12.37 -7.01 42.45
N PRO A 24 12.48 -8.13 43.14
CA PRO A 24 12.22 -9.48 42.63
C PRO A 24 10.85 -9.61 41.92
N GLN A 25 9.88 -8.77 42.29
CA GLN A 25 8.55 -8.74 41.67
C GLN A 25 8.55 -8.06 40.26
N ASP A 26 9.45 -7.12 40.02
CA ASP A 26 9.60 -6.50 38.70
C ASP A 26 10.26 -7.51 37.71
N SER A 27 11.16 -8.37 38.19
CA SER A 27 11.74 -9.45 37.41
C SER A 27 10.70 -10.49 36.98
N LEU A 28 9.77 -10.83 37.86
CA LEU A 28 8.70 -11.79 37.54
C LEU A 28 7.71 -11.21 36.49
N PHE A 29 7.35 -9.94 36.60
CA PHE A 29 6.52 -9.27 35.61
C PHE A 29 7.23 -9.20 34.24
N GLN A 30 8.51 -8.87 34.26
CA GLN A 30 9.36 -8.85 33.05
C GLN A 30 9.39 -10.24 32.39
N GLU A 31 9.63 -11.30 33.17
CA GLU A 31 9.71 -12.68 32.68
C GLU A 31 8.36 -13.20 32.15
N LYS A 32 7.30 -13.00 32.92
CA LYS A 32 5.99 -13.64 32.68
C LYS A 32 5.11 -12.88 31.71
N LEU A 33 5.30 -11.56 31.56
CA LEU A 33 4.45 -10.74 30.71
C LEU A 33 5.24 -9.97 29.63
N LEU A 34 6.24 -9.16 30.01
CA LEU A 34 6.88 -8.26 29.05
C LEU A 34 7.75 -9.01 28.04
N THR A 35 8.47 -10.05 28.48
CA THR A 35 9.31 -10.87 27.56
C THR A 35 8.44 -11.62 26.54
N PRO A 36 7.38 -12.38 26.94
CA PRO A 36 6.45 -12.97 26.00
C PRO A 36 5.76 -11.94 25.09
N TYR A 37 5.37 -10.79 25.64
CA TYR A 37 4.74 -9.71 24.89
C TYR A 37 5.66 -9.18 23.79
N GLY A 38 6.91 -8.85 24.12
CA GLY A 38 7.91 -8.41 23.13
C GLY A 38 8.15 -9.45 22.04
N LYS A 39 8.27 -10.73 22.43
CA LYS A 39 8.48 -11.85 21.51
C LYS A 39 7.30 -12.07 20.58
N TYR A 40 6.08 -11.94 21.07
CA TYR A 40 4.86 -12.08 20.25
C TYR A 40 4.80 -11.05 19.12
N PHE A 41 5.28 -9.83 19.36
CA PHE A 41 5.32 -8.74 18.38
C PHE A 41 6.70 -8.53 17.74
N GLU A 42 7.61 -9.51 17.79
CA GLU A 42 8.97 -9.39 17.23
C GLU A 42 8.96 -9.24 15.70
N LEU A 43 8.00 -9.90 15.04
CA LEU A 43 7.89 -9.86 13.59
C LEU A 43 7.49 -8.44 13.10
N PRO A 44 8.03 -8.00 11.96
CA PRO A 44 7.67 -6.72 11.36
C PRO A 44 6.16 -6.60 11.12
N SER A 45 5.61 -5.44 11.39
CA SER A 45 4.19 -5.13 11.18
C SER A 45 4.06 -4.10 10.06
N GLU A 46 3.51 -4.53 8.93
CA GLU A 46 3.31 -3.70 7.76
C GLU A 46 1.90 -3.15 7.70
N GLY A 47 1.78 -1.95 7.17
CA GLY A 47 0.54 -1.33 6.78
C GLY A 47 0.71 -0.59 5.47
N ILE A 48 -0.37 -0.41 4.75
CA ILE A 48 -0.41 0.36 3.51
C ILE A 48 -1.38 1.52 3.67
N TYR A 49 -0.95 2.67 3.18
CA TYR A 49 -1.82 3.79 2.85
C TYR A 49 -1.68 4.12 1.37
N THR A 50 -2.79 4.50 0.72
CA THR A 50 -2.77 4.89 -0.69
C THR A 50 -3.41 6.26 -0.86
N HIS A 51 -2.64 7.22 -1.36
CA HIS A 51 -3.14 8.52 -1.79
C HIS A 51 -3.53 8.48 -3.26
N PHE A 52 -4.77 8.81 -3.56
CA PHE A 52 -5.33 8.87 -4.91
C PHE A 52 -5.37 10.31 -5.42
N ASN A 53 -5.27 10.49 -6.72
CA ASN A 53 -5.34 11.82 -7.32
C ASN A 53 -6.72 12.47 -7.21
N LYS A 54 -7.80 11.70 -7.00
CA LYS A 54 -9.18 12.18 -6.78
C LYS A 54 -10.07 11.10 -6.15
N SER A 55 -11.28 11.46 -5.73
CA SER A 55 -12.17 10.56 -5.00
C SER A 55 -13.20 9.81 -5.86
N ALA A 56 -13.41 10.23 -7.12
CA ALA A 56 -14.31 9.58 -8.06
C ALA A 56 -13.77 9.66 -9.50
N TYR A 57 -14.17 8.73 -10.35
CA TYR A 57 -13.65 8.57 -11.70
C TYR A 57 -14.75 8.37 -12.71
N MET A 58 -14.40 8.52 -14.01
CA MET A 58 -15.20 8.15 -15.15
C MET A 58 -14.58 6.92 -15.83
N THR A 59 -15.39 6.13 -16.56
CA THR A 59 -14.84 5.13 -17.47
C THR A 59 -13.96 5.81 -18.52
N GLY A 60 -12.89 5.14 -18.96
CA GLY A 60 -11.87 5.70 -19.84
C GLY A 60 -10.76 6.49 -19.14
N GLU A 61 -10.87 6.78 -17.85
CA GLU A 61 -9.86 7.50 -17.09
C GLU A 61 -8.81 6.58 -16.44
N GLY A 62 -7.70 7.18 -16.00
CA GLY A 62 -6.69 6.55 -15.17
C GLY A 62 -6.91 6.83 -13.69
N VAL A 63 -6.98 5.80 -12.87
CA VAL A 63 -6.88 5.90 -11.41
C VAL A 63 -5.41 6.01 -11.05
N TRP A 64 -4.97 7.22 -10.73
CA TRP A 64 -3.59 7.50 -10.34
C TRP A 64 -3.46 7.44 -8.83
N PHE A 65 -2.40 6.81 -8.35
CA PHE A 65 -2.20 6.65 -6.92
C PHE A 65 -0.72 6.52 -6.54
N LYS A 66 -0.47 6.81 -5.27
CA LYS A 66 0.78 6.51 -4.60
C LYS A 66 0.50 5.67 -3.36
N ILE A 67 1.19 4.56 -3.25
CA ILE A 67 1.18 3.67 -2.10
C ILE A 67 2.32 4.06 -1.18
N TYR A 68 2.03 4.18 0.11
CA TYR A 68 2.99 4.28 1.19
C TYR A 68 2.95 2.98 1.97
N LEU A 69 4.07 2.28 2.00
CA LEU A 69 4.28 1.08 2.80
C LEU A 69 4.91 1.50 4.12
N LEU A 70 4.23 1.23 5.21
CA LEU A 70 4.49 1.78 6.53
C LEU A 70 4.85 0.66 7.52
N ASP A 71 5.84 0.89 8.36
CA ASP A 71 6.03 0.13 9.59
C ASP A 71 5.05 0.66 10.64
N THR A 72 3.97 -0.09 10.87
CA THR A 72 2.89 0.35 11.78
C THR A 72 3.31 0.35 13.24
N ARG A 73 4.33 -0.42 13.59
CA ARG A 73 4.90 -0.47 14.94
C ARG A 73 5.87 0.69 15.20
N GLU A 74 6.78 0.96 14.24
CA GLU A 74 7.76 2.04 14.36
C GLU A 74 7.18 3.39 13.94
N LYS A 75 6.01 3.40 13.29
CA LYS A 75 5.32 4.59 12.77
C LYS A 75 6.20 5.40 11.82
N ARG A 76 6.83 4.71 10.84
CA ARG A 76 7.72 5.29 9.83
C ARG A 76 7.61 4.53 8.51
N PRO A 77 8.22 5.01 7.40
CA PRO A 77 8.28 4.23 6.16
C PRO A 77 8.93 2.87 6.38
N PHE A 78 8.48 1.86 5.66
CA PHE A 78 9.07 0.53 5.69
C PHE A 78 10.33 0.50 4.82
N ASP A 79 11.46 0.15 5.40
CA ASP A 79 12.78 0.30 4.74
C ASP A 79 13.11 -0.77 3.71
N LEU A 80 12.48 -1.94 3.77
CA LEU A 80 12.76 -3.02 2.83
C LEU A 80 12.08 -2.76 1.48
N MET A 81 12.81 -3.05 0.40
CA MET A 81 12.22 -3.10 -0.94
C MET A 81 11.29 -4.31 -1.04
N GLN A 82 10.09 -4.11 -1.59
CA GLN A 82 9.09 -5.17 -1.65
C GLN A 82 8.17 -5.10 -2.87
N ASN A 83 7.65 -6.27 -3.21
CA ASN A 83 6.54 -6.40 -4.15
C ASN A 83 5.23 -5.97 -3.46
N VAL A 84 4.54 -5.00 -4.05
CA VAL A 84 3.21 -4.57 -3.62
C VAL A 84 2.20 -4.98 -4.67
N TYR A 85 1.20 -5.72 -4.26
CA TYR A 85 0.08 -6.13 -5.10
C TYR A 85 -1.01 -5.07 -5.04
N ALA A 86 -1.45 -4.60 -6.18
CA ALA A 86 -2.57 -3.67 -6.33
C ALA A 86 -3.64 -4.29 -7.22
N GLU A 87 -4.87 -4.35 -6.73
CA GLU A 87 -6.00 -4.99 -7.39
C GLU A 87 -7.19 -4.03 -7.43
N LEU A 88 -7.93 -4.06 -8.52
CA LEU A 88 -9.20 -3.37 -8.68
C LEU A 88 -10.32 -4.40 -8.92
N PHE A 89 -11.41 -4.26 -8.17
CA PHE A 89 -12.59 -5.12 -8.26
C PHE A 89 -13.80 -4.31 -8.71
N ASP A 90 -14.62 -4.94 -9.56
CA ASP A 90 -15.88 -4.38 -10.02
C ASP A 90 -16.96 -4.36 -8.89
N PRO A 91 -18.13 -3.77 -9.16
CA PRO A 91 -19.27 -3.83 -8.26
C PRO A 91 -19.71 -5.24 -7.84
N GLN A 92 -19.43 -6.26 -8.57
CA GLN A 92 -19.77 -7.65 -8.27
C GLN A 92 -18.65 -8.38 -7.51
N GLY A 93 -17.49 -7.74 -7.32
CA GLY A 93 -16.34 -8.31 -6.64
C GLY A 93 -15.41 -9.12 -7.56
N ASN A 94 -15.60 -9.06 -8.88
CA ASN A 94 -14.68 -9.69 -9.82
C ASN A 94 -13.43 -8.81 -10.01
N PRO A 95 -12.25 -9.40 -10.13
CA PRO A 95 -11.03 -8.63 -10.38
C PRO A 95 -11.03 -8.06 -11.82
N VAL A 96 -10.99 -6.75 -11.93
CA VAL A 96 -10.92 -6.01 -13.20
C VAL A 96 -9.46 -5.84 -13.65
N ARG A 97 -8.60 -5.50 -12.71
CA ARG A 97 -7.17 -5.29 -12.96
C ARG A 97 -6.35 -5.74 -11.77
N ARG A 98 -5.22 -6.36 -12.08
CA ARG A 98 -4.19 -6.78 -11.12
C ARG A 98 -2.84 -6.33 -11.61
N GLN A 99 -2.03 -5.80 -10.73
CA GLN A 99 -0.66 -5.38 -11.04
C GLN A 99 0.24 -5.56 -9.82
N VAL A 100 1.54 -5.72 -10.10
CA VAL A 100 2.58 -5.74 -9.08
C VAL A 100 3.42 -4.48 -9.25
N LEU A 101 3.65 -3.79 -8.15
CA LEU A 101 4.48 -2.59 -8.07
C LEU A 101 5.72 -2.90 -7.23
N PHE A 102 6.80 -2.24 -7.54
CA PHE A 102 8.01 -2.32 -6.73
C PHE A 102 8.05 -1.13 -5.79
N ALA A 103 7.96 -1.39 -4.49
CA ALA A 103 8.10 -0.37 -3.47
C ALA A 103 9.57 -0.22 -3.07
N GLU A 104 10.09 0.99 -3.23
CA GLU A 104 11.42 1.38 -2.82
C GLU A 104 11.31 2.45 -1.72
N LYS A 105 12.06 2.29 -0.62
CA LYS A 105 12.03 3.22 0.52
C LYS A 105 10.62 3.47 1.06
N GLY A 106 9.79 2.43 1.05
CA GLY A 106 8.43 2.50 1.54
C GLY A 106 7.43 3.19 0.61
N ALA A 107 7.71 3.36 -0.67
CA ALA A 107 6.77 3.98 -1.60
C ALA A 107 6.74 3.30 -2.98
N ALA A 108 5.55 3.27 -3.58
CA ALA A 108 5.35 2.85 -4.97
C ALA A 108 4.24 3.72 -5.59
N SER A 109 4.38 4.07 -6.86
CA SER A 109 3.35 4.81 -7.60
C SER A 109 2.81 3.95 -8.73
N GLY A 110 1.52 4.12 -9.03
CA GLY A 110 0.87 3.35 -10.08
C GLY A 110 -0.30 4.07 -10.73
N MET A 111 -0.79 3.45 -11.80
CA MET A 111 -1.99 3.87 -12.51
C MET A 111 -2.76 2.64 -12.96
N ILE A 112 -4.07 2.64 -12.74
CA ILE A 112 -4.98 1.64 -13.30
C ILE A 112 -5.90 2.33 -14.29
N HIS A 113 -5.84 1.91 -15.55
CA HIS A 113 -6.75 2.39 -16.58
C HIS A 113 -8.12 1.74 -16.44
N LEU A 114 -9.17 2.55 -16.38
CA LEU A 114 -10.57 2.13 -16.39
C LEU A 114 -11.04 2.04 -17.83
N ALA A 115 -11.25 0.83 -18.34
CA ALA A 115 -11.72 0.66 -19.70
C ALA A 115 -13.11 1.34 -19.91
N ASP A 116 -13.35 1.86 -21.10
CA ASP A 116 -14.64 2.51 -21.45
C ASP A 116 -15.83 1.55 -21.35
N THR A 117 -15.58 0.26 -21.44
CA THR A 117 -16.59 -0.81 -21.35
C THR A 117 -16.98 -1.19 -19.93
N LEU A 118 -16.36 -0.60 -18.92
CA LEU A 118 -16.70 -0.88 -17.53
C LEU A 118 -18.06 -0.31 -17.16
N ALA A 119 -18.85 -1.08 -16.41
CA ALA A 119 -20.14 -0.62 -15.90
C ALA A 119 -19.94 0.46 -14.82
N PRO A 120 -20.78 1.52 -14.80
CA PRO A 120 -20.81 2.46 -13.69
C PRO A 120 -21.13 1.76 -12.37
N GLY A 121 -20.49 2.23 -11.27
CA GLY A 121 -20.74 1.63 -9.96
C GLY A 121 -19.67 1.96 -8.92
N ILE A 122 -19.72 1.25 -7.79
CA ILE A 122 -18.72 1.35 -6.74
C ILE A 122 -17.65 0.27 -6.95
N TYR A 123 -16.45 0.71 -7.22
CA TYR A 123 -15.27 -0.15 -7.39
C TYR A 123 -14.46 -0.22 -6.12
N THR A 124 -13.78 -1.34 -5.92
CA THR A 124 -12.95 -1.54 -4.74
C THR A 124 -11.50 -1.71 -5.15
N PHE A 125 -10.65 -0.82 -4.67
CA PHE A 125 -9.19 -0.96 -4.75
C PHE A 125 -8.68 -1.67 -3.51
N ARG A 126 -7.71 -2.57 -3.70
CA ARG A 126 -7.01 -3.29 -2.63
C ARG A 126 -5.52 -3.26 -2.88
N ALA A 127 -4.74 -3.07 -1.82
CA ALA A 127 -3.28 -3.18 -1.87
C ALA A 127 -2.74 -3.96 -0.68
N TYR A 128 -1.73 -4.81 -0.91
CA TYR A 128 -1.08 -5.63 0.10
C TYR A 128 0.30 -6.10 -0.37
N THR A 129 1.13 -6.57 0.57
CA THR A 129 2.37 -7.30 0.31
C THR A 129 2.18 -8.79 0.58
N ASN A 130 3.07 -9.64 0.08
CA ASN A 130 3.02 -11.06 0.42
C ASN A 130 3.20 -11.30 1.93
N TRP A 131 4.00 -10.47 2.60
CA TRP A 131 4.19 -10.54 4.05
C TRP A 131 2.91 -10.25 4.85
N MET A 132 2.11 -9.27 4.41
CA MET A 132 0.83 -8.93 5.07
C MET A 132 -0.16 -10.10 5.12
N ARG A 133 -0.02 -11.11 4.28
CA ARG A 133 -0.84 -12.34 4.29
C ARG A 133 -0.60 -13.23 5.53
N ASN A 134 0.48 -12.98 6.29
CA ASN A 134 0.70 -13.60 7.60
C ASN A 134 -0.09 -12.94 8.73
N MET A 135 -0.68 -11.78 8.46
CA MET A 135 -1.48 -11.02 9.40
C MET A 135 -2.96 -11.40 9.26
N ASP A 136 -3.80 -10.88 10.15
CA ASP A 136 -5.24 -11.04 10.02
C ASP A 136 -5.74 -10.44 8.69
N GLU A 137 -6.75 -11.05 8.11
CA GLU A 137 -7.32 -10.69 6.80
C GLU A 137 -7.80 -9.22 6.69
N GLY A 138 -8.04 -8.55 7.80
CA GLY A 138 -8.43 -7.13 7.85
C GLY A 138 -7.29 -6.13 7.61
N ASN A 139 -6.04 -6.56 7.50
CA ASN A 139 -4.89 -5.67 7.39
C ASN A 139 -4.55 -5.22 5.95
N PHE A 140 -5.25 -5.73 4.94
CA PHE A 140 -5.08 -5.25 3.57
C PHE A 140 -5.70 -3.87 3.42
N TYR A 141 -4.96 -2.96 2.80
CA TYR A 141 -5.54 -1.67 2.45
C TYR A 141 -6.67 -1.85 1.45
N THR A 142 -7.84 -1.33 1.78
CA THR A 142 -9.02 -1.45 0.93
C THR A 142 -9.74 -0.10 0.90
N ARG A 143 -10.06 0.38 -0.31
CA ARG A 143 -10.82 1.59 -0.51
C ARG A 143 -11.83 1.43 -1.63
N THR A 144 -13.00 2.00 -1.44
CA THR A 144 -14.03 2.09 -2.48
C THR A 144 -14.04 3.48 -3.10
N PHE A 145 -14.33 3.56 -4.39
CA PHE A 145 -14.60 4.82 -5.09
C PHE A 145 -15.65 4.63 -6.17
N ARG A 146 -16.30 5.73 -6.54
CA ARG A 146 -17.32 5.71 -7.59
C ARG A 146 -16.68 5.81 -8.96
N VAL A 147 -17.13 4.96 -9.88
CA VAL A 147 -16.86 5.09 -11.31
C VAL A 147 -18.20 5.41 -11.98
N ASN A 148 -18.26 6.58 -12.64
CA ASN A 148 -19.41 7.03 -13.40
C ASN A 148 -19.32 6.58 -14.86
N GLY A 149 -20.46 6.54 -15.58
CA GLY A 149 -20.49 6.21 -17.01
C GLY A 149 -19.74 7.22 -17.87
N GLY A 150 -19.16 6.75 -18.96
CA GLY A 150 -18.48 7.60 -19.93
C GLY A 150 -19.43 8.54 -20.71
N VAL A 151 -18.83 9.37 -21.57
CA VAL A 151 -19.52 10.35 -22.41
C VAL A 151 -20.32 9.65 -23.50
N GLN A 152 -21.65 9.91 -23.58
CA GLN A 152 -22.44 9.52 -24.75
C GLN A 152 -22.33 10.58 -25.84
N LYS A 153 -22.10 10.16 -27.09
CA LYS A 153 -22.15 11.09 -28.24
C LYS A 153 -23.56 11.60 -28.43
N SER A 154 -23.70 12.92 -28.60
CA SER A 154 -24.97 13.53 -29.01
C SER A 154 -25.40 13.00 -30.37
N GLY A 155 -26.47 12.22 -30.44
CA GLY A 155 -26.97 11.62 -31.68
C GLY A 155 -27.53 10.21 -31.54
N GLU A 156 -27.16 9.47 -30.50
CA GLU A 156 -27.85 8.25 -30.12
C GLU A 156 -28.97 8.65 -29.15
N GLY A 157 -30.21 8.63 -29.60
CA GLY A 157 -31.38 8.92 -28.78
C GLY A 157 -31.39 8.03 -27.55
N PRO A 158 -32.08 8.43 -26.47
CA PRO A 158 -32.15 7.61 -25.28
C PRO A 158 -32.68 6.23 -25.69
N ALA A 159 -31.83 5.20 -25.50
CA ALA A 159 -32.32 3.84 -25.51
C ALA A 159 -33.42 3.80 -24.46
N GLY A 160 -34.64 3.46 -24.93
CA GLY A 160 -35.87 3.62 -24.17
C GLY A 160 -35.72 3.08 -22.75
N ASP A 161 -36.41 3.76 -21.84
CA ASP A 161 -36.68 3.31 -20.47
C ASP A 161 -37.42 1.95 -20.46
N GLU A 162 -36.76 0.90 -20.95
CA GLU A 162 -37.09 -0.43 -20.54
C GLU A 162 -36.15 -0.71 -19.34
N ALA A 163 -36.72 -0.50 -18.16
CA ALA A 163 -36.23 -1.09 -16.95
C ALA A 163 -36.17 -2.63 -17.17
N GLY A 164 -35.14 -3.07 -17.87
CA GLY A 164 -34.78 -4.46 -17.93
C GLY A 164 -34.39 -4.87 -16.52
N GLU A 165 -35.24 -5.67 -15.87
CA GLU A 165 -34.92 -6.39 -14.66
C GLU A 165 -33.55 -7.03 -14.85
N ALA A 166 -32.61 -6.68 -14.00
CA ALA A 166 -31.28 -7.28 -13.94
C ALA A 166 -31.44 -8.79 -13.81
N PRO A 167 -30.85 -9.61 -14.70
CA PRO A 167 -30.99 -11.05 -14.61
C PRO A 167 -30.30 -11.57 -13.37
N GLY A 168 -31.08 -12.17 -12.48
CA GLY A 168 -30.60 -13.04 -11.44
C GLY A 168 -30.07 -12.37 -10.20
N GLY A 169 -30.97 -11.83 -9.40
CA GLY A 169 -30.71 -11.62 -7.99
C GLY A 169 -30.25 -12.95 -7.37
N PHE A 170 -29.02 -12.98 -6.85
CA PHE A 170 -28.76 -13.89 -5.76
C PHE A 170 -29.78 -13.54 -4.67
N SER A 171 -30.71 -14.40 -4.44
CA SER A 171 -31.54 -14.35 -3.25
C SER A 171 -30.62 -14.54 -2.05
N SER A 172 -30.03 -13.47 -1.58
CA SER A 172 -29.70 -13.36 -0.18
C SER A 172 -31.05 -13.54 0.52
N GLY A 173 -31.24 -14.70 1.17
CA GLY A 173 -32.39 -14.89 2.03
C GLY A 173 -32.57 -13.61 2.82
N ALA A 174 -33.76 -13.07 2.78
CA ALA A 174 -34.15 -11.86 3.48
C ALA A 174 -33.67 -11.97 4.94
N ARG A 175 -32.48 -11.46 5.24
CA ARG A 175 -32.17 -11.04 6.57
C ARG A 175 -33.08 -9.81 6.76
N GLU A 176 -34.10 -9.97 7.59
CA GLU A 176 -34.80 -8.85 8.14
C GLU A 176 -33.78 -7.77 8.44
N SER A 177 -34.00 -6.57 7.95
CA SER A 177 -33.11 -5.41 8.04
C SER A 177 -33.01 -4.92 9.50
N ALA A 178 -32.44 -5.75 10.36
CA ALA A 178 -32.28 -5.46 11.77
C ALA A 178 -31.09 -4.52 11.97
N TYR A 179 -31.28 -3.51 12.81
CA TYR A 179 -30.19 -2.69 13.32
C TYR A 179 -29.35 -3.52 14.29
N ASP A 180 -28.02 -3.45 14.16
CA ASP A 180 -27.12 -4.02 15.14
C ASP A 180 -26.79 -2.95 16.19
N ILE A 181 -27.18 -3.22 17.45
CA ILE A 181 -27.02 -2.29 18.56
C ILE A 181 -26.27 -2.99 19.67
N SER A 182 -25.10 -2.46 20.01
CA SER A 182 -24.21 -3.04 21.00
C SER A 182 -23.79 -2.01 22.04
N PHE A 183 -23.66 -2.46 23.31
CA PHE A 183 -23.25 -1.64 24.44
C PHE A 183 -21.89 -2.07 24.97
N PHE A 184 -21.06 -1.09 25.33
CA PHE A 184 -19.66 -1.26 25.73
C PHE A 184 -19.38 -0.48 27.03
N PRO A 185 -19.43 -1.10 28.19
CA PRO A 185 -18.99 -0.46 29.42
C PRO A 185 -17.51 -0.14 29.37
N GLU A 186 -17.12 1.08 29.74
CA GLU A 186 -15.72 1.51 29.78
C GLU A 186 -14.89 0.63 30.73
N GLY A 187 -13.79 0.08 30.25
CA GLY A 187 -12.96 -0.89 31.00
C GLY A 187 -13.49 -2.32 31.00
N GLY A 188 -14.63 -2.59 30.34
CA GLY A 188 -15.16 -3.94 30.12
C GLY A 188 -16.23 -4.38 31.13
N HIS A 189 -16.44 -3.66 32.21
CA HIS A 189 -17.30 -4.07 33.33
C HIS A 189 -18.34 -3.03 33.64
N LEU A 190 -19.59 -3.47 33.89
CA LEU A 190 -20.68 -2.64 34.38
C LEU A 190 -20.87 -2.89 35.87
N LEU A 191 -20.21 -2.08 36.70
CA LEU A 191 -20.13 -2.31 38.15
C LEU A 191 -21.27 -1.65 38.92
N ALA A 192 -21.92 -2.39 39.80
CA ALA A 192 -22.95 -1.89 40.67
C ALA A 192 -22.45 -0.82 41.66
N GLY A 193 -23.27 0.19 41.93
CA GLY A 193 -23.04 1.20 42.97
C GLY A 193 -21.94 2.23 42.65
N ILE A 194 -21.44 2.27 41.44
CA ILE A 194 -20.53 3.33 40.93
C ILE A 194 -21.03 3.87 39.59
N VAL A 195 -20.66 5.10 39.28
CA VAL A 195 -21.00 5.67 37.97
C VAL A 195 -20.10 5.05 36.90
N ASN A 196 -20.66 4.38 35.89
CA ASN A 196 -19.99 3.80 34.75
C ASN A 196 -20.25 4.63 33.49
N THR A 197 -19.27 4.77 32.64
CA THR A 197 -19.44 5.21 31.23
C THR A 197 -19.82 3.98 30.42
N VAL A 198 -20.93 4.02 29.70
CA VAL A 198 -21.36 2.95 28.80
C VAL A 198 -21.47 3.55 27.42
N ALA A 199 -20.55 3.19 26.51
CA ALA A 199 -20.66 3.56 25.11
C ALA A 199 -21.61 2.60 24.39
N PHE A 200 -22.17 3.04 23.27
CA PHE A 200 -22.97 2.18 22.40
C PHE A 200 -22.72 2.54 20.94
N LYS A 201 -22.92 1.55 20.09
CA LYS A 201 -22.87 1.71 18.62
C LYS A 201 -24.13 1.12 18.02
N ILE A 202 -24.71 1.88 17.09
CA ILE A 202 -25.87 1.50 16.30
C ILE A 202 -25.39 1.39 14.86
N THR A 203 -25.46 0.19 14.29
CA THR A 203 -25.15 -0.06 12.88
C THR A 203 -26.45 -0.37 12.15
N GLY A 204 -26.74 0.38 11.10
CA GLY A 204 -27.92 0.19 10.27
C GLY A 204 -27.78 -0.97 9.28
N PRO A 205 -28.84 -1.30 8.54
CA PRO A 205 -28.86 -2.39 7.56
C PRO A 205 -27.79 -2.28 6.47
N SER A 206 -27.34 -1.04 6.17
CA SER A 206 -26.26 -0.77 5.22
C SER A 206 -24.86 -1.09 5.76
N GLY A 207 -24.71 -1.48 7.02
CA GLY A 207 -23.43 -1.64 7.69
C GLY A 207 -22.78 -0.33 8.15
N LYS A 208 -23.45 0.81 7.95
CA LYS A 208 -23.01 2.14 8.44
C LYS A 208 -23.68 2.51 9.74
N GLY A 209 -23.06 3.41 10.48
CA GLY A 209 -23.62 3.95 11.71
C GLY A 209 -24.95 4.66 11.47
N ALA A 210 -25.91 4.42 12.34
CA ALA A 210 -27.27 4.99 12.26
C ALA A 210 -27.57 5.84 13.50
N ALA A 211 -28.12 7.02 13.27
CA ALA A 211 -28.61 7.89 14.34
C ALA A 211 -30.06 7.52 14.67
N LEU A 212 -30.27 6.79 15.78
CA LEU A 212 -31.57 6.47 16.32
C LEU A 212 -31.73 7.10 17.69
N ASP A 213 -32.94 7.56 17.98
CA ASP A 213 -33.35 7.99 19.31
C ASP A 213 -33.95 6.83 20.08
N GLY A 214 -33.77 6.85 21.40
CA GLY A 214 -34.23 5.77 22.27
C GLY A 214 -34.36 6.17 23.74
N LEU A 215 -34.71 5.19 24.55
CA LEU A 215 -34.88 5.33 26.00
C LEU A 215 -34.13 4.21 26.72
N LEU A 216 -33.39 4.55 27.77
CA LEU A 216 -32.88 3.58 28.73
C LEU A 216 -33.93 3.35 29.82
N LYS A 217 -34.24 2.09 30.09
CA LYS A 217 -35.21 1.66 31.09
C LYS A 217 -34.62 0.72 32.14
N SER A 218 -35.14 0.77 33.34
CA SER A 218 -34.89 -0.25 34.36
C SER A 218 -35.61 -1.55 34.03
N GLY A 219 -35.26 -2.67 34.71
CA GLY A 219 -35.99 -3.93 34.60
C GLY A 219 -37.47 -3.86 35.03
N GLN A 220 -37.85 -2.82 35.78
CA GLN A 220 -39.23 -2.53 36.16
C GLN A 220 -40.00 -1.69 35.12
N GLY A 221 -39.31 -1.23 34.06
CA GLY A 221 -39.88 -0.46 32.96
C GLY A 221 -39.80 1.05 33.13
N ASP A 222 -39.21 1.56 34.22
CA ASP A 222 -39.04 3.00 34.43
C ASP A 222 -38.02 3.59 33.45
N THR A 223 -38.37 4.71 32.84
CA THR A 223 -37.46 5.44 31.95
C THR A 223 -36.42 6.21 32.76
N LEU A 224 -35.16 5.90 32.57
CA LEU A 224 -34.04 6.49 33.29
C LEU A 224 -33.38 7.63 32.52
N LEU A 225 -33.13 7.43 31.19
CA LEU A 225 -32.41 8.38 30.32
C LEU A 225 -33.00 8.35 28.92
N LYS A 226 -32.85 9.46 28.19
CA LYS A 226 -33.02 9.51 26.76
C LYS A 226 -31.69 9.16 26.08
N LEU A 227 -31.73 8.34 25.05
CA LEU A 227 -30.61 7.95 24.24
C LEU A 227 -30.73 8.60 22.86
N SER A 228 -29.64 8.96 22.26
CA SER A 228 -29.59 9.40 20.88
C SER A 228 -28.31 8.89 20.23
N GLY A 229 -28.43 8.22 19.09
CA GLY A 229 -27.29 7.81 18.28
C GLY A 229 -26.56 9.05 17.78
N GLY A 230 -25.31 9.19 18.17
CA GLY A 230 -24.45 10.28 17.73
C GLY A 230 -23.93 10.09 16.31
N LYS A 231 -22.90 10.85 15.98
CA LYS A 231 -22.23 10.73 14.69
C LYS A 231 -21.70 9.30 14.50
N TRP A 232 -21.86 8.75 13.33
CA TRP A 232 -21.51 7.36 12.99
C TRP A 232 -22.18 6.30 13.88
N GLY A 233 -23.38 6.62 14.41
CA GLY A 233 -24.13 5.73 15.27
C GLY A 233 -23.56 5.54 16.67
N MET A 234 -22.53 6.28 17.06
CA MET A 234 -21.83 6.11 18.34
C MET A 234 -22.18 7.21 19.34
N ASN A 235 -22.36 6.82 20.59
CA ASN A 235 -22.48 7.76 21.70
C ASN A 235 -22.16 7.04 23.02
N SER A 236 -22.26 7.76 24.14
CA SER A 236 -22.08 7.21 25.49
C SER A 236 -23.09 7.79 26.48
N LEU A 237 -23.35 7.03 27.54
CA LEU A 237 -24.19 7.42 28.65
C LEU A 237 -23.47 7.18 29.99
N GLN A 238 -23.91 7.88 31.02
CA GLN A 238 -23.48 7.65 32.40
C GLN A 238 -24.57 6.89 33.13
N LEU A 239 -24.21 5.76 33.75
CA LEU A 239 -25.14 4.91 34.50
C LEU A 239 -24.54 4.52 35.85
N ASN A 240 -25.34 4.64 36.92
CA ASN A 240 -25.02 4.09 38.25
C ASN A 240 -25.94 2.88 38.52
N PRO A 241 -25.55 1.68 38.06
CA PRO A 241 -26.44 0.52 38.16
C PRO A 241 -26.57 0.01 39.58
N GLN A 242 -27.76 -0.51 39.91
CA GLN A 242 -28.05 -1.12 41.21
C GLN A 242 -27.71 -2.62 41.17
N PRO A 243 -27.27 -3.20 42.28
CA PRO A 243 -27.02 -4.65 42.37
C PRO A 243 -28.24 -5.47 41.96
N GLY A 244 -28.06 -6.48 41.09
CA GLY A 244 -29.15 -7.38 40.67
C GLY A 244 -30.14 -6.80 39.69
N GLU A 245 -30.01 -5.52 39.30
CA GLU A 245 -30.90 -4.84 38.36
C GLU A 245 -30.50 -5.15 36.93
N ARG A 246 -31.48 -5.22 36.02
CA ARG A 246 -31.27 -5.31 34.57
C ARG A 246 -31.69 -4.01 33.90
N TYR A 247 -31.04 -3.67 32.83
CA TYR A 247 -31.28 -2.45 32.07
C TYR A 247 -31.53 -2.77 30.60
N TYR A 248 -32.49 -2.06 29.99
CA TYR A 248 -32.91 -2.25 28.61
C TYR A 248 -32.90 -0.91 27.88
N ALA A 249 -32.39 -0.91 26.68
CA ALA A 249 -32.50 0.22 25.78
C ALA A 249 -33.53 -0.06 24.69
N GLU A 250 -34.47 0.84 24.53
CA GLU A 250 -35.50 0.82 23.48
C GLU A 250 -35.17 1.89 22.45
N PHE A 251 -34.89 1.51 21.20
CA PHE A 251 -34.63 2.44 20.09
C PHE A 251 -35.79 2.46 19.12
N PHE A 252 -36.18 3.68 18.69
CA PHE A 252 -37.26 3.90 17.75
C PHE A 252 -36.74 3.74 16.30
N LEU A 253 -37.26 2.74 15.58
CA LEU A 253 -36.88 2.46 14.21
C LEU A 253 -37.58 3.39 13.25
N PRO A 254 -36.94 3.88 12.17
CA PRO A 254 -37.57 4.70 11.16
C PRO A 254 -38.53 3.88 10.29
N GLY A 255 -39.56 4.53 9.69
CA GLY A 255 -40.50 3.93 8.76
C GLY A 255 -41.96 4.17 9.13
N GLU A 256 -42.90 3.94 8.19
CA GLU A 256 -44.35 4.19 8.37
C GLU A 256 -44.97 3.32 9.46
N ASN A 257 -44.39 2.16 9.76
CA ASN A 257 -44.84 1.25 10.82
C ASN A 257 -43.99 1.31 12.10
N GLY A 258 -43.20 2.36 12.26
CA GLY A 258 -42.29 2.65 13.38
C GLY A 258 -42.21 1.56 14.44
N GLY A 259 -41.19 0.69 14.36
CA GLY A 259 -40.94 -0.37 15.33
C GLY A 259 -40.10 0.13 16.50
N VAL A 260 -40.09 -0.65 17.57
CA VAL A 260 -39.16 -0.45 18.69
C VAL A 260 -38.27 -1.67 18.78
N GLN A 261 -36.94 -1.44 18.74
CA GLN A 261 -35.97 -2.49 19.01
C GLN A 261 -35.49 -2.39 20.45
N THR A 262 -35.67 -3.46 21.22
CA THR A 262 -35.22 -3.53 22.63
C THR A 262 -33.93 -4.34 22.68
N VAL A 263 -32.94 -3.80 23.36
CA VAL A 263 -31.62 -4.43 23.57
C VAL A 263 -31.31 -4.40 25.06
N GLU A 264 -30.92 -5.55 25.62
CA GLU A 264 -30.48 -5.63 27.02
C GLU A 264 -29.03 -5.12 27.13
N LEU A 265 -28.74 -4.29 28.13
CA LEU A 265 -27.40 -3.88 28.46
C LEU A 265 -26.59 -5.07 29.03
N PRO A 266 -25.25 -5.02 29.01
CA PRO A 266 -24.41 -6.00 29.69
C PRO A 266 -24.81 -6.19 31.12
N PRO A 267 -24.66 -7.41 31.67
CA PRO A 267 -25.08 -7.72 33.04
C PRO A 267 -24.33 -6.85 34.06
N VAL A 268 -25.04 -6.44 35.10
CA VAL A 268 -24.47 -5.69 36.21
C VAL A 268 -23.67 -6.61 37.10
N GLU A 269 -22.40 -6.29 37.29
CA GLU A 269 -21.49 -7.04 38.17
C GLU A 269 -21.53 -6.47 39.60
N GLU A 270 -21.79 -7.31 40.56
CA GLU A 270 -21.84 -6.90 41.96
C GLU A 270 -20.46 -6.58 42.53
N GLN A 271 -19.44 -7.23 42.03
CA GLN A 271 -18.04 -7.05 42.43
C GLN A 271 -17.12 -6.98 41.21
N GLY A 272 -16.09 -6.12 41.27
CA GLY A 272 -15.13 -5.97 40.16
C GLY A 272 -14.26 -4.72 40.29
N ILE A 273 -13.49 -4.49 39.23
CA ILE A 273 -12.63 -3.32 39.08
C ILE A 273 -12.96 -2.65 37.75
N GLY A 274 -13.25 -1.36 37.81
CA GLY A 274 -13.45 -0.53 36.62
C GLY A 274 -12.20 0.26 36.26
N LEU A 275 -11.97 0.43 35.00
CA LEU A 275 -10.89 1.26 34.42
C LEU A 275 -11.52 2.32 33.54
N SER A 276 -11.17 3.58 33.76
CA SER A 276 -11.59 4.68 32.90
C SER A 276 -10.46 5.67 32.64
N ALA A 277 -10.55 6.43 31.57
CA ALA A 277 -9.52 7.36 31.18
C ALA A 277 -10.08 8.73 30.76
N GLN A 278 -9.44 9.79 31.24
CA GLN A 278 -9.64 11.15 30.78
C GLN A 278 -8.36 11.60 30.05
N TRP A 279 -8.36 11.58 28.75
CA TRP A 279 -7.20 11.85 27.91
C TRP A 279 -7.35 13.09 27.02
N PHE A 280 -8.43 13.85 27.19
CA PHE A 280 -8.76 15.01 26.36
C PHE A 280 -7.83 16.20 26.60
N PHE A 281 -7.17 16.25 27.75
CA PHE A 281 -6.24 17.36 28.06
C PHE A 281 -4.96 17.26 27.21
N PRO A 282 -4.42 18.38 26.74
CA PRO A 282 -3.26 18.38 25.83
C PRO A 282 -2.03 17.68 26.40
N GLU A 283 -1.70 17.90 27.65
CA GLU A 283 -0.44 17.46 28.27
C GLU A 283 -0.54 16.18 29.09
N LYS A 284 -1.74 15.84 29.62
CA LYS A 284 -1.91 14.76 30.59
C LYS A 284 -3.05 13.82 30.23
N ALA A 285 -2.85 12.56 30.56
CA ALA A 285 -3.91 11.56 30.60
C ALA A 285 -4.07 11.10 32.05
N SER A 286 -5.32 11.11 32.56
CA SER A 286 -5.66 10.64 33.88
C SER A 286 -6.36 9.30 33.78
N ILE A 287 -5.78 8.26 34.37
CA ILE A 287 -6.35 6.92 34.44
C ILE A 287 -6.97 6.76 35.84
N LEU A 288 -8.23 6.32 35.86
CA LEU A 288 -8.96 6.06 37.08
C LEU A 288 -9.21 4.57 37.21
N VAL A 289 -8.60 3.94 38.21
CA VAL A 289 -8.90 2.57 38.62
C VAL A 289 -9.89 2.64 39.75
N ARG A 290 -11.08 2.05 39.57
CA ARG A 290 -12.21 2.22 40.48
C ARG A 290 -12.75 0.87 40.92
N THR A 291 -13.33 0.84 42.11
CA THR A 291 -14.08 -0.31 42.61
C THR A 291 -15.30 0.13 43.45
N ASN A 292 -16.17 -0.79 43.74
CA ASN A 292 -17.34 -0.53 44.59
C ASN A 292 -17.12 -0.98 46.06
N ALA A 293 -18.04 -0.63 46.93
CA ALA A 293 -17.98 -0.95 48.35
C ALA A 293 -17.94 -2.46 48.63
N ALA A 294 -18.58 -3.26 47.78
CA ALA A 294 -18.61 -4.71 47.91
C ALA A 294 -17.24 -5.38 47.63
N SER A 295 -16.48 -4.83 46.70
CA SER A 295 -15.16 -5.35 46.29
C SER A 295 -14.01 -4.82 47.14
N LEU A 296 -14.14 -3.59 47.66
CA LEU A 296 -13.06 -2.86 48.31
C LEU A 296 -12.33 -3.63 49.43
N PRO A 297 -13.05 -4.34 50.37
CA PRO A 297 -12.38 -5.10 51.40
C PRO A 297 -11.47 -6.21 50.86
N GLY A 298 -11.89 -6.88 49.80
CA GLY A 298 -11.16 -7.96 49.17
C GLY A 298 -9.96 -7.51 48.31
N LEU A 299 -9.87 -6.21 48.01
CA LEU A 299 -8.78 -5.64 47.18
C LEU A 299 -7.69 -4.98 48.01
N ASN A 300 -7.99 -4.59 49.25
CA ASN A 300 -7.03 -3.88 50.08
C ASN A 300 -5.73 -4.69 50.29
N GLY A 301 -4.60 -4.06 49.99
CA GLY A 301 -3.27 -4.68 50.03
C GLY A 301 -2.90 -5.52 48.82
N LYS A 302 -3.81 -5.77 47.89
CA LYS A 302 -3.49 -6.46 46.62
C LYS A 302 -2.72 -5.57 45.66
N LYS A 303 -1.87 -6.20 44.85
CA LYS A 303 -1.07 -5.56 43.81
C LYS A 303 -1.70 -5.76 42.44
N PHE A 304 -1.67 -4.74 41.65
CA PHE A 304 -2.04 -4.78 40.24
C PHE A 304 -0.90 -4.15 39.40
N TYR A 305 -0.89 -4.49 38.13
CA TYR A 305 0.09 -3.97 37.19
C TYR A 305 -0.65 -3.22 36.08
N LEU A 306 -0.38 -1.94 35.95
CA LEU A 306 -0.92 -1.11 34.87
C LEU A 306 0.11 -1.00 33.78
N LEU A 307 -0.20 -1.53 32.61
CA LEU A 307 0.65 -1.49 31.41
C LEU A 307 0.06 -0.52 30.39
N VAL A 308 0.85 0.44 29.95
CA VAL A 308 0.53 1.30 28.81
C VAL A 308 1.40 0.89 27.64
N HIS A 309 0.76 0.41 26.59
CA HIS A 309 1.47 -0.28 25.51
C HIS A 309 0.74 -0.18 24.17
N ASN A 310 1.45 -0.53 23.10
CA ASN A 310 0.88 -0.81 21.78
C ASN A 310 1.85 -1.66 20.93
N GLN A 311 1.35 -2.69 20.23
CA GLN A 311 2.07 -3.53 19.26
C GLN A 311 3.50 -3.95 19.72
N GLY A 312 3.63 -4.49 20.93
CA GLY A 312 4.93 -4.93 21.47
C GLY A 312 5.78 -3.83 22.11
N LYS A 313 5.40 -2.57 21.98
CA LYS A 313 6.05 -1.43 22.64
C LYS A 313 5.39 -1.14 23.98
N VAL A 314 6.20 -0.86 24.97
CA VAL A 314 5.75 -0.48 26.33
C VAL A 314 6.12 0.98 26.56
N ALA A 315 5.11 1.82 26.74
CA ALA A 315 5.29 3.22 27.13
C ALA A 315 5.57 3.34 28.63
N ARG A 316 4.73 2.67 29.43
CA ARG A 316 4.80 2.70 30.91
C ARG A 316 4.37 1.36 31.50
N MET A 317 4.98 1.03 32.62
CA MET A 317 4.54 -0.02 33.53
C MET A 317 4.55 0.52 34.95
N LEU A 318 3.42 0.40 35.64
CA LEU A 318 3.23 0.91 37.01
C LEU A 318 2.67 -0.20 37.89
N ILE A 319 3.20 -0.28 39.12
CA ILE A 319 2.64 -1.15 40.15
C ILE A 319 1.59 -0.35 40.92
N VAL A 320 0.36 -0.85 40.95
CA VAL A 320 -0.78 -0.27 41.64
C VAL A 320 -1.04 -1.07 42.90
N ASN A 321 -0.60 -0.59 44.04
CA ASN A 321 -0.92 -1.18 45.33
C ASN A 321 -2.29 -0.65 45.78
N TRP A 322 -3.27 -1.55 45.89
CA TRP A 322 -4.60 -1.14 46.28
C TRP A 322 -4.62 -0.74 47.74
N THR A 323 -5.14 0.41 48.03
CA THR A 323 -5.35 0.95 49.35
C THR A 323 -6.86 0.90 49.67
N ASN A 324 -7.26 1.18 50.91
CA ASN A 324 -8.68 1.25 51.31
C ASN A 324 -9.38 2.51 50.72
N ARG A 325 -9.22 2.74 49.42
CA ARG A 325 -9.83 3.83 48.63
C ARG A 325 -10.58 3.26 47.44
N PRO A 326 -11.83 3.65 47.20
CA PRO A 326 -12.61 3.13 46.07
C PRO A 326 -12.10 3.64 44.70
N VAL A 327 -11.30 4.70 44.69
CA VAL A 327 -10.73 5.30 43.44
C VAL A 327 -9.25 5.57 43.61
N LEU A 328 -8.48 5.08 42.67
CA LEU A 328 -7.06 5.39 42.50
C LEU A 328 -6.87 6.17 41.19
N LYS A 329 -6.37 7.39 41.30
CA LYS A 329 -6.09 8.26 40.13
C LYS A 329 -4.61 8.21 39.81
N ILE A 330 -4.30 7.99 38.56
CA ILE A 330 -2.93 7.95 38.01
C ILE A 330 -2.85 8.97 36.89
N ASP A 331 -2.10 10.04 37.12
CA ASP A 331 -1.85 11.05 36.09
C ASP A 331 -0.56 10.72 35.35
N MET A 332 -0.62 10.71 34.02
CA MET A 332 0.52 10.46 33.15
C MET A 332 0.75 11.64 32.21
N ASP A 333 1.99 12.05 32.05
CA ASP A 333 2.38 13.00 31.04
C ASP A 333 2.30 12.34 29.65
N LYS A 334 1.62 12.98 28.70
CA LYS A 334 1.47 12.49 27.33
C LYS A 334 2.78 12.39 26.57
N SER A 335 3.80 13.16 26.96
CA SER A 335 5.15 13.04 26.38
C SER A 335 5.75 11.65 26.57
N LEU A 336 5.28 10.91 27.57
CA LEU A 336 5.73 9.58 27.94
C LEU A 336 4.90 8.44 27.28
N LEU A 337 3.84 8.79 26.54
CA LEU A 337 2.98 7.83 25.86
C LEU A 337 3.46 7.60 24.41
N LEU A 338 3.07 6.47 23.83
CA LEU A 338 3.33 6.18 22.43
C LEU A 338 2.51 7.11 21.52
N LYS A 339 2.95 7.27 20.29
CA LYS A 339 2.24 8.02 19.25
C LYS A 339 0.97 7.27 18.85
N GLY A 340 -0.15 7.99 18.67
CA GLY A 340 -1.43 7.39 18.28
C GLY A 340 -2.07 6.63 19.44
N ILE A 341 -2.58 5.43 19.18
CA ILE A 341 -3.29 4.63 20.15
C ILE A 341 -2.34 4.06 21.21
N ASN A 342 -2.79 4.11 22.45
CA ASN A 342 -2.18 3.42 23.59
C ASN A 342 -3.25 2.57 24.29
N HIS A 343 -2.95 1.31 24.50
CA HIS A 343 -3.73 0.45 25.38
C HIS A 343 -3.29 0.64 26.82
N VAL A 344 -4.24 0.80 27.71
CA VAL A 344 -4.05 0.86 29.15
C VAL A 344 -4.68 -0.39 29.71
N THR A 345 -3.86 -1.40 29.96
CA THR A 345 -4.34 -2.70 30.45
C THR A 345 -3.95 -2.90 31.91
N LEU A 346 -4.93 -3.24 32.75
CA LEU A 346 -4.73 -3.56 34.15
C LEU A 346 -4.65 -5.08 34.31
N PHE A 347 -3.60 -5.57 34.99
CA PHE A 347 -3.40 -6.98 35.29
C PHE A 347 -3.47 -7.23 36.79
N ASN A 348 -3.97 -8.41 37.17
CA ASN A 348 -3.94 -8.89 38.55
C ASN A 348 -2.56 -9.49 38.93
N GLU A 349 -2.42 -10.00 40.16
CA GLU A 349 -1.19 -10.63 40.65
C GLU A 349 -0.79 -11.90 39.89
N GLN A 350 -1.70 -12.52 39.18
CA GLN A 350 -1.48 -13.68 38.31
C GLN A 350 -1.18 -13.27 36.83
N PHE A 351 -0.99 -11.98 36.56
CA PHE A 351 -0.77 -11.41 35.24
C PHE A 351 -1.90 -11.65 34.23
N GLN A 352 -3.11 -11.84 34.72
CA GLN A 352 -4.31 -11.92 33.90
C GLN A 352 -4.87 -10.50 33.70
N PRO A 353 -5.29 -10.13 32.49
CA PRO A 353 -5.92 -8.83 32.25
C PRO A 353 -7.29 -8.78 32.94
N VAL A 354 -7.54 -7.71 33.66
CA VAL A 354 -8.80 -7.49 34.37
C VAL A 354 -9.61 -6.32 33.85
N ALA A 355 -8.97 -5.38 33.18
CA ALA A 355 -9.64 -4.26 32.47
C ALA A 355 -8.71 -3.67 31.43
N ASP A 356 -9.28 -3.17 30.33
CA ASP A 356 -8.56 -2.52 29.26
C ASP A 356 -9.26 -1.25 28.79
N ARG A 357 -8.47 -0.25 28.37
CA ARG A 357 -8.96 1.01 27.84
C ARG A 357 -7.97 1.61 26.84
N MET A 358 -8.43 1.93 25.64
CA MET A 358 -7.64 2.65 24.68
C MET A 358 -7.74 4.17 24.90
N ILE A 359 -6.62 4.85 24.75
CA ILE A 359 -6.50 6.29 24.71
C ILE A 359 -5.71 6.72 23.47
N PHE A 360 -5.92 7.93 22.97
CA PHE A 360 -5.21 8.47 21.84
C PHE A 360 -4.24 9.57 22.28
N ASN A 361 -2.99 9.44 21.86
CA ASN A 361 -1.97 10.44 22.09
C ASN A 361 -1.67 11.19 20.78
N ARG A 362 -2.29 12.37 20.64
CA ARG A 362 -2.02 13.29 19.55
C ARG A 362 -0.79 14.12 19.93
N ARG A 363 0.26 14.04 19.14
CA ARG A 363 1.49 14.81 19.33
C ARG A 363 1.71 15.74 18.16
N LYS A 364 1.85 17.05 18.43
CA LYS A 364 2.16 18.06 17.39
C LYS A 364 3.50 17.82 16.71
N GLU A 365 4.48 17.26 17.43
CA GLU A 365 5.81 16.91 16.90
C GLU A 365 5.79 15.81 15.84
N GLN A 366 4.64 15.23 15.56
CA GLN A 366 4.47 14.18 14.54
C GLN A 366 3.95 14.74 13.22
N LEU A 367 3.49 15.96 13.21
CA LEU A 367 2.96 16.62 12.03
C LEU A 367 3.99 17.60 11.52
N GLY A 368 4.40 17.37 10.28
CA GLY A 368 5.13 18.35 9.51
C GLY A 368 4.17 19.43 9.00
N GLN A 369 4.72 20.62 8.82
CA GLN A 369 4.03 21.76 8.25
C GLN A 369 4.50 21.98 6.83
N ILE A 370 3.61 22.53 5.99
CA ILE A 370 3.96 22.90 4.62
C ILE A 370 3.69 24.37 4.41
N SER A 371 4.70 25.08 3.91
CA SER A 371 4.56 26.39 3.31
C SER A 371 4.53 26.27 1.79
N ILE A 372 3.53 26.84 1.15
CA ILE A 372 3.37 26.82 -0.31
C ILE A 372 3.50 28.25 -0.84
N ASP A 373 4.37 28.43 -1.82
CA ASP A 373 4.43 29.61 -2.68
C ASP A 373 4.11 29.21 -4.11
N SER A 374 3.23 29.97 -4.76
CA SER A 374 2.79 29.65 -6.11
C SER A 374 2.63 30.93 -6.94
N ARG A 375 3.18 30.91 -8.16
CA ARG A 375 3.14 32.02 -9.09
C ARG A 375 2.75 31.58 -10.49
N LEU A 376 1.79 32.26 -11.10
CA LEU A 376 1.40 31.97 -12.47
C LEU A 376 2.46 32.46 -13.46
N GLU A 377 2.97 31.57 -14.31
CA GLU A 377 3.93 31.82 -15.38
C GLU A 377 3.36 31.28 -16.69
N GLY A 378 2.73 32.16 -17.47
CA GLY A 378 2.04 31.75 -18.69
C GLY A 378 0.81 30.90 -18.42
N ASP A 379 0.82 29.68 -18.90
CA ASP A 379 -0.23 28.66 -18.70
C ASP A 379 0.08 27.68 -17.55
N SER A 380 1.10 27.92 -16.79
CA SER A 380 1.58 27.03 -15.74
C SER A 380 1.79 27.78 -14.43
N LEU A 381 1.52 27.12 -13.32
CA LEU A 381 1.80 27.58 -11.98
C LEU A 381 3.20 27.10 -11.58
N ALA A 382 4.14 28.01 -11.38
CA ALA A 382 5.38 27.70 -10.70
C ALA A 382 5.06 27.45 -9.22
N PHE A 383 5.22 26.22 -8.78
CA PHE A 383 4.83 25.75 -7.45
C PHE A 383 6.08 25.42 -6.64
N SER A 384 6.19 25.99 -5.49
CA SER A 384 7.26 25.74 -4.53
C SER A 384 6.65 25.37 -3.18
N LEU A 385 7.12 24.29 -2.62
CA LEU A 385 6.71 23.79 -1.32
C LEU A 385 7.94 23.70 -0.43
N ILE A 386 7.79 24.06 0.85
CA ILE A 386 8.77 23.84 1.89
C ILE A 386 8.11 23.00 2.98
N ALA A 387 8.71 21.87 3.29
CA ALA A 387 8.28 20.97 4.36
C ALA A 387 9.18 21.17 5.58
N GLU A 388 8.58 21.36 6.75
CA GLU A 388 9.25 21.61 8.03
C GLU A 388 8.63 20.75 9.12
N ASP A 389 9.40 20.43 10.16
CA ASP A 389 8.86 19.82 11.36
C ASP A 389 8.21 20.85 12.29
N SER A 390 7.70 20.41 13.44
CA SER A 390 7.08 21.30 14.45
C SER A 390 8.03 22.32 15.08
N SER A 391 9.35 22.15 14.88
CA SER A 391 10.40 23.08 15.33
C SER A 391 10.88 24.01 14.21
N SER A 392 10.22 23.96 13.04
CA SER A 392 10.59 24.68 11.82
C SER A 392 11.95 24.24 11.23
N GLU A 393 12.38 23.03 11.52
CA GLU A 393 13.53 22.44 10.87
C GLU A 393 13.11 21.78 9.54
N PRO A 394 13.91 21.92 8.46
CA PRO A 394 13.61 21.35 7.16
C PRO A 394 13.44 19.84 7.20
N LEU A 395 12.43 19.33 6.50
CA LEU A 395 12.14 17.91 6.40
C LEU A 395 12.40 17.35 4.98
N GLU A 396 13.25 16.34 4.92
CA GLU A 396 13.31 15.43 3.78
C GLU A 396 12.13 14.46 3.83
N ALA A 397 11.17 14.63 2.94
CA ALA A 397 9.95 13.84 2.92
C ALA A 397 9.60 13.35 1.52
N ASP A 398 8.99 12.18 1.45
CA ASP A 398 8.41 11.63 0.23
C ASP A 398 6.93 11.99 0.18
N LEU A 399 6.57 12.89 -0.74
CA LEU A 399 5.26 13.51 -0.84
C LEU A 399 4.54 13.11 -2.12
N SER A 400 3.22 13.18 -2.08
CA SER A 400 2.35 13.15 -3.27
C SER A 400 1.36 14.29 -3.19
N ILE A 401 1.08 14.93 -4.33
CA ILE A 401 0.23 16.13 -4.37
C ILE A 401 -0.82 15.98 -5.46
N SER A 402 -2.08 16.18 -5.07
CA SER A 402 -3.23 16.26 -5.95
C SER A 402 -3.65 17.70 -6.16
N PHE A 403 -3.91 18.10 -7.41
CA PHE A 403 -4.41 19.40 -7.80
C PHE A 403 -5.75 19.23 -8.47
N LEU A 404 -6.80 19.69 -7.84
CA LEU A 404 -8.17 19.64 -8.33
C LEU A 404 -8.75 21.05 -8.47
N PRO A 405 -9.72 21.30 -9.35
CA PRO A 405 -10.46 22.56 -9.31
C PRO A 405 -11.15 22.73 -7.96
N ALA A 406 -11.05 23.90 -7.32
CA ALA A 406 -11.58 24.12 -5.97
C ALA A 406 -13.09 23.94 -5.82
N GLN A 407 -13.84 23.99 -6.92
CA GLN A 407 -15.31 23.90 -6.93
C GLN A 407 -15.84 22.49 -7.20
N THR A 408 -14.98 21.47 -7.21
CA THR A 408 -15.38 20.09 -7.49
C THR A 408 -15.67 19.30 -6.23
N GLY A 409 -16.59 18.34 -6.30
CA GLY A 409 -16.82 17.34 -5.24
C GLY A 409 -15.77 16.22 -5.24
N LEU A 410 -14.74 16.30 -6.08
CA LEU A 410 -13.71 15.25 -6.24
C LEU A 410 -12.66 15.25 -5.14
N ALA A 411 -12.64 16.25 -4.28
CA ALA A 411 -11.73 16.42 -3.18
C ALA A 411 -12.20 15.74 -1.87
N ASN A 412 -13.24 14.91 -1.92
CA ASN A 412 -13.74 14.23 -0.73
C ASN A 412 -12.90 12.99 -0.42
N PHE A 413 -11.86 13.16 0.39
CA PHE A 413 -10.98 12.10 0.85
C PHE A 413 -11.41 11.62 2.23
N GLU A 414 -11.88 10.39 2.33
CA GLU A 414 -12.41 9.82 3.58
C GLU A 414 -11.33 9.55 4.63
N THR A 415 -10.09 9.29 4.20
CA THR A 415 -8.95 9.02 5.09
C THR A 415 -7.73 9.84 4.70
N SER A 416 -6.68 9.78 5.51
CA SER A 416 -5.38 10.42 5.30
C SER A 416 -4.27 9.50 5.79
N ILE A 417 -3.01 9.76 5.36
CA ILE A 417 -1.86 9.00 5.86
C ILE A 417 -1.75 9.08 7.39
N TYR A 418 -2.17 10.20 7.98
CA TYR A 418 -2.21 10.38 9.43
C TYR A 418 -3.21 9.44 10.10
N ALA A 419 -4.45 9.42 9.59
CA ALA A 419 -5.50 8.53 10.11
C ALA A 419 -5.12 7.05 9.90
N ALA A 420 -4.60 6.70 8.72
CA ALA A 420 -4.19 5.35 8.39
C ALA A 420 -3.12 4.82 9.36
N LEU A 421 -2.05 5.61 9.61
CA LEU A 421 -0.93 5.15 10.43
C LEU A 421 -1.20 5.19 11.94
N LEU A 422 -1.92 6.18 12.43
CA LEU A 422 -2.08 6.41 13.88
C LEU A 422 -3.41 5.90 14.45
N LEU A 423 -4.40 5.59 13.59
CA LEU A 423 -5.71 5.13 14.01
C LEU A 423 -6.10 3.79 13.36
N GLU A 424 -6.22 3.74 12.03
CA GLU A 424 -6.73 2.56 11.32
C GLU A 424 -5.79 1.35 11.44
N SER A 425 -4.48 1.56 11.57
CA SER A 425 -3.50 0.48 11.77
C SER A 425 -3.63 -0.28 13.09
N ASP A 426 -4.35 0.29 14.06
CA ASP A 426 -4.46 -0.24 15.42
C ASP A 426 -5.88 -0.68 15.77
N ILE A 427 -6.91 -0.24 15.04
CA ILE A 427 -8.31 -0.57 15.26
C ILE A 427 -8.79 -1.56 14.20
N LYS A 428 -9.43 -2.64 14.65
CA LYS A 428 -10.07 -3.61 13.75
C LYS A 428 -11.47 -3.13 13.33
N GLY A 429 -11.82 -3.43 12.09
CA GLY A 429 -13.12 -3.10 11.51
C GLY A 429 -13.12 -1.79 10.74
N ASN A 430 -14.26 -1.50 10.10
CA ASN A 430 -14.38 -0.30 9.27
C ASN A 430 -14.59 0.94 10.15
N ILE A 431 -13.82 1.98 9.91
CA ILE A 431 -13.97 3.30 10.53
C ILE A 431 -14.56 4.23 9.47
N GLU A 432 -15.71 4.82 9.77
CA GLU A 432 -16.33 5.78 8.86
C GLU A 432 -15.60 7.12 8.93
N TYR A 433 -15.17 7.63 7.78
CA TYR A 433 -14.46 8.91 7.62
C TYR A 433 -13.31 9.11 8.63
N PRO A 434 -12.26 8.27 8.61
CA PRO A 434 -11.17 8.34 9.57
C PRO A 434 -10.47 9.71 9.61
N ALA A 435 -10.38 10.42 8.49
CA ALA A 435 -9.80 11.76 8.41
C ALA A 435 -10.56 12.78 9.27
N TRP A 436 -11.88 12.63 9.37
CA TRP A 436 -12.74 13.56 10.12
C TRP A 436 -12.28 13.78 11.57
N TYR A 437 -11.77 12.75 12.23
CA TYR A 437 -11.31 12.85 13.62
C TYR A 437 -10.10 13.77 13.82
N PHE A 438 -9.44 14.19 12.74
CA PHE A 438 -8.17 14.90 12.75
C PHE A 438 -8.17 16.24 12.00
N GLU A 439 -9.24 16.60 11.29
CA GLU A 439 -9.31 17.82 10.46
C GLU A 439 -9.20 19.11 11.27
N GLU A 440 -9.78 19.14 12.47
CA GLU A 440 -9.72 20.29 13.38
C GLU A 440 -9.26 19.84 14.76
N GLU A 441 -8.04 20.22 15.14
CA GLU A 441 -7.38 19.67 16.32
C GLU A 441 -8.06 20.03 17.65
N GLU A 442 -8.69 21.20 17.75
CA GLU A 442 -9.27 21.73 18.99
C GLU A 442 -10.80 21.55 19.06
N ASP A 443 -11.40 20.92 18.05
CA ASP A 443 -12.84 20.65 18.04
C ASP A 443 -13.18 19.54 19.04
N PHE A 444 -13.90 19.94 20.10
CA PHE A 444 -14.30 19.03 21.16
C PHE A 444 -15.22 17.89 20.65
N GLU A 445 -16.09 18.15 19.67
CA GLU A 445 -16.98 17.10 19.10
C GLU A 445 -16.16 16.03 18.36
N ARG A 446 -15.07 16.39 17.71
CA ARG A 446 -14.16 15.44 17.06
C ARG A 446 -13.37 14.61 18.06
N ILE A 447 -12.86 15.25 19.11
CA ILE A 447 -12.17 14.57 20.21
C ILE A 447 -13.12 13.58 20.90
N LYS A 448 -14.36 14.01 21.19
CA LYS A 448 -15.40 13.17 21.80
C LYS A 448 -15.80 12.03 20.86
N GLY A 449 -15.95 12.31 19.56
CA GLY A 449 -16.19 11.29 18.54
C GLY A 449 -15.10 10.22 18.49
N LEU A 450 -13.82 10.64 18.58
CA LEU A 450 -12.69 9.72 18.67
C LEU A 450 -12.75 8.87 19.93
N ASP A 451 -13.11 9.46 21.08
CA ASP A 451 -13.28 8.71 22.32
C ASP A 451 -14.40 7.66 22.21
N HIS A 452 -15.54 8.01 21.61
CA HIS A 452 -16.62 7.05 21.34
C HIS A 452 -16.15 5.92 20.42
N LEU A 453 -15.35 6.21 19.40
CA LEU A 453 -14.75 5.19 18.54
C LEU A 453 -13.86 4.23 19.35
N LEU A 454 -12.98 4.77 20.20
CA LEU A 454 -12.08 3.98 21.03
C LEU A 454 -12.84 3.14 22.09
N LEU A 455 -13.99 3.61 22.54
CA LEU A 455 -14.86 2.86 23.46
C LEU A 455 -15.62 1.73 22.76
N THR A 456 -16.01 1.91 21.50
CA THR A 456 -16.91 0.98 20.80
C THR A 456 -16.20 -0.03 19.89
N GLN A 457 -14.99 0.27 19.39
CA GLN A 457 -14.25 -0.59 18.46
C GLN A 457 -12.93 -1.14 19.03
N GLY A 458 -12.59 -0.84 20.27
CA GLY A 458 -11.31 -1.20 20.90
C GLY A 458 -11.16 -2.61 21.44
N TRP A 459 -12.20 -3.37 21.41
CA TRP A 459 -12.42 -4.51 22.33
C TRP A 459 -11.69 -5.82 22.02
N ARG A 460 -10.81 -6.02 21.08
CA ARG A 460 -10.17 -7.33 20.82
C ARG A 460 -8.82 -7.27 20.14
N SER A 461 -8.04 -6.25 20.42
CA SER A 461 -6.74 -6.10 19.76
C SER A 461 -5.69 -7.10 20.24
N TYR A 462 -5.83 -7.64 21.49
CA TYR A 462 -4.84 -8.50 22.11
C TYR A 462 -5.42 -9.79 22.67
N ASP A 463 -4.94 -10.93 22.18
CA ASP A 463 -5.14 -12.23 22.78
C ASP A 463 -4.04 -12.47 23.84
N TRP A 464 -4.33 -12.08 25.09
CA TRP A 464 -3.38 -12.20 26.19
C TRP A 464 -3.03 -13.64 26.53
N GLU A 465 -3.88 -14.61 26.22
CA GLU A 465 -3.58 -16.02 26.39
C GLU A 465 -2.49 -16.46 25.41
N ALA A 466 -2.63 -16.16 24.14
CA ALA A 466 -1.61 -16.41 23.12
C ALA A 466 -0.31 -15.63 23.39
N ILE A 467 -0.43 -14.36 23.78
CA ILE A 467 0.69 -13.49 24.11
C ILE A 467 1.50 -14.05 25.30
N SER A 468 0.85 -14.48 26.37
CA SER A 468 1.53 -15.01 27.56
C SER A 468 2.32 -16.29 27.28
N LYS A 469 1.93 -17.06 26.26
CA LYS A 469 2.66 -18.22 25.77
C LYS A 469 3.87 -17.82 24.91
N GLY A 470 3.98 -16.57 24.50
CA GLY A 470 5.05 -16.05 23.64
C GLY A 470 5.12 -16.73 22.27
N SER A 471 4.04 -17.40 21.86
CA SER A 471 3.99 -18.18 20.63
C SER A 471 3.06 -17.52 19.62
N ARG A 472 3.64 -16.98 18.56
CA ARG A 472 2.93 -16.63 17.33
C ARG A 472 3.18 -17.72 16.30
N PRO A 473 2.20 -18.07 15.45
CA PRO A 473 2.46 -18.97 14.33
C PRO A 473 3.64 -18.47 13.49
N ALA A 474 4.48 -19.39 13.06
CA ALA A 474 5.59 -19.05 12.17
C ALA A 474 5.03 -18.47 10.86
N PRO A 475 5.66 -17.42 10.28
CA PRO A 475 5.20 -16.83 9.04
C PRO A 475 5.28 -17.86 7.91
N VAL A 476 4.21 -17.97 7.14
CA VAL A 476 4.10 -18.86 5.97
C VAL A 476 4.52 -18.12 4.69
N HIS A 477 4.31 -16.81 4.66
CA HIS A 477 4.59 -15.95 3.53
C HIS A 477 5.86 -15.15 3.77
N GLU A 478 6.82 -15.26 2.87
CA GLU A 478 8.10 -14.56 2.94
C GLU A 478 7.98 -13.13 2.38
N PHE A 479 8.95 -12.27 2.74
CA PHE A 479 9.14 -11.00 2.05
C PHE A 479 9.52 -11.24 0.60
N GLU A 480 8.88 -10.54 -0.31
CA GLU A 480 9.19 -10.60 -1.74
C GLU A 480 9.90 -9.30 -2.17
N GLN A 481 11.19 -9.41 -2.48
CA GLN A 481 12.05 -8.30 -2.87
C GLN A 481 12.35 -8.31 -4.38
N GLY A 482 11.39 -8.71 -5.19
CA GLY A 482 11.55 -8.94 -6.63
C GLY A 482 11.08 -10.33 -7.03
N PHE A 483 11.48 -10.76 -8.20
CA PHE A 483 11.16 -12.08 -8.73
C PHE A 483 12.33 -13.04 -8.55
N THR A 484 12.05 -14.33 -8.55
CA THR A 484 13.08 -15.37 -8.48
C THR A 484 13.07 -16.16 -9.77
N ILE A 485 14.23 -16.28 -10.39
CA ILE A 485 14.45 -17.16 -11.52
C ILE A 485 15.09 -18.44 -10.99
N ARG A 486 14.52 -19.59 -11.30
CA ARG A 486 15.04 -20.89 -10.85
C ARG A 486 14.86 -21.97 -11.90
N GLY A 487 15.71 -22.96 -11.86
CA GLY A 487 15.62 -24.07 -12.78
C GLY A 487 16.71 -25.11 -12.57
N LYS A 488 16.88 -25.96 -13.60
CA LYS A 488 17.86 -27.01 -13.64
C LYS A 488 18.48 -27.15 -15.02
N VAL A 489 19.72 -27.61 -15.08
CA VAL A 489 20.41 -28.00 -16.29
C VAL A 489 20.56 -29.52 -16.31
N LEU A 490 20.01 -30.14 -17.35
CA LEU A 490 20.01 -31.59 -17.55
C LEU A 490 20.83 -31.95 -18.79
N ASN A 491 21.33 -33.17 -18.86
CA ASN A 491 21.85 -33.74 -20.09
C ASN A 491 20.67 -34.10 -21.03
N SER A 492 20.64 -33.54 -22.22
CA SER A 492 19.51 -33.73 -23.17
C SER A 492 19.27 -35.15 -23.62
N ILE A 493 20.25 -36.05 -23.48
CA ILE A 493 20.14 -37.47 -23.86
C ILE A 493 19.86 -38.34 -22.66
N SER A 494 20.69 -38.24 -21.61
CA SER A 494 20.58 -39.12 -20.43
C SER A 494 19.62 -38.61 -19.35
N ARG A 495 19.15 -37.36 -19.44
CA ARG A 495 18.30 -36.68 -18.44
C ARG A 495 18.95 -36.55 -17.06
N LYS A 496 20.23 -36.86 -16.95
CA LYS A 496 20.98 -36.68 -15.72
C LYS A 496 21.33 -35.20 -15.48
N GLU A 497 21.42 -34.82 -14.25
CA GLU A 497 21.82 -33.49 -13.81
C GLU A 497 23.25 -33.17 -14.31
N MET A 498 23.46 -31.94 -14.75
CA MET A 498 24.72 -31.47 -15.30
C MET A 498 25.38 -30.46 -14.37
N GLU A 499 26.20 -30.96 -13.46
CA GLU A 499 27.15 -30.17 -12.72
C GLU A 499 28.07 -29.38 -13.68
N GLN A 500 28.76 -28.37 -13.21
CA GLN A 500 29.74 -27.56 -14.00
C GLN A 500 29.10 -26.86 -15.23
N SER A 501 27.82 -26.54 -15.16
CA SER A 501 27.19 -25.66 -16.12
C SER A 501 27.22 -24.21 -15.59
N GLN A 502 27.28 -23.27 -16.52
CA GLN A 502 27.23 -21.84 -16.28
C GLN A 502 26.05 -21.26 -17.07
N LEU A 503 25.29 -20.42 -16.42
CA LEU A 503 24.11 -19.80 -17.02
C LEU A 503 24.36 -18.33 -17.23
N SER A 504 24.19 -17.87 -18.47
CA SER A 504 24.06 -16.44 -18.77
C SER A 504 22.59 -16.05 -18.69
N VAL A 505 22.25 -15.10 -17.82
CA VAL A 505 20.90 -14.56 -17.69
C VAL A 505 20.90 -13.13 -18.25
N PHE A 506 20.04 -12.90 -19.22
CA PHE A 506 20.03 -11.68 -19.99
C PHE A 506 18.61 -11.11 -20.13
N SER A 507 18.42 -9.86 -19.80
CA SER A 507 17.20 -9.10 -20.01
C SER A 507 17.54 -7.61 -20.13
N PRO A 508 17.82 -7.11 -21.33
CA PRO A 508 18.29 -5.74 -21.55
C PRO A 508 17.29 -4.70 -21.08
N GLU A 509 16.00 -4.92 -21.33
CA GLU A 509 14.94 -4.00 -20.93
C GLU A 509 14.89 -3.79 -19.41
N ASN A 510 15.39 -4.78 -18.65
CA ASN A 510 15.47 -4.72 -17.18
C ASN A 510 16.87 -4.34 -16.68
N GLY A 511 17.82 -4.05 -17.57
CA GLY A 511 19.23 -3.84 -17.19
C GLY A 511 19.86 -5.09 -16.57
N LEU A 512 19.26 -6.28 -16.74
CA LEU A 512 19.73 -7.52 -16.16
C LEU A 512 20.72 -8.20 -17.10
N MET A 513 21.94 -8.41 -16.60
CA MET A 513 22.96 -9.15 -17.27
C MET A 513 23.88 -9.77 -16.22
N THR A 514 23.78 -11.09 -16.05
CA THR A 514 24.54 -11.78 -15.01
C THR A 514 24.85 -13.22 -15.40
N VAL A 515 25.82 -13.79 -14.69
CA VAL A 515 26.19 -15.20 -14.84
C VAL A 515 25.88 -15.90 -13.52
N VAL A 516 25.26 -17.07 -13.60
CA VAL A 516 24.86 -17.89 -12.47
C VAL A 516 25.44 -19.28 -12.61
N ASP A 517 26.12 -19.78 -11.59
CA ASP A 517 26.60 -21.14 -11.54
C ASP A 517 25.51 -22.10 -11.04
N VAL A 518 25.49 -23.32 -11.56
CA VAL A 518 24.62 -24.38 -11.03
C VAL A 518 25.28 -25.06 -9.85
N ASP A 519 24.48 -25.58 -8.93
CA ASP A 519 24.93 -26.41 -7.82
C ASP A 519 25.28 -27.85 -8.27
N SER A 520 25.66 -28.70 -7.30
CA SER A 520 25.98 -30.11 -7.55
C SER A 520 24.81 -30.96 -8.08
N SER A 521 23.58 -30.47 -7.94
CA SER A 521 22.37 -31.10 -8.49
C SER A 521 21.95 -30.52 -9.85
N GLY A 522 22.80 -29.70 -10.48
CA GLY A 522 22.46 -28.97 -11.71
C GLY A 522 21.40 -27.89 -11.54
N ALA A 523 20.98 -27.57 -10.31
CA ALA A 523 19.96 -26.57 -10.04
C ALA A 523 20.58 -25.17 -9.89
N PHE A 524 19.79 -24.16 -10.15
CA PHE A 524 20.17 -22.75 -9.92
C PHE A 524 18.99 -21.94 -9.37
N ILE A 525 19.32 -20.89 -8.63
CA ILE A 525 18.37 -19.92 -8.12
C ILE A 525 19.01 -18.52 -8.24
N LEU A 526 18.32 -17.60 -8.89
CA LEU A 526 18.64 -16.19 -8.95
C LEU A 526 17.50 -15.41 -8.28
N PRO A 527 17.61 -15.06 -7.00
CA PRO A 527 16.56 -14.37 -6.24
C PRO A 527 16.62 -12.86 -6.46
N ASN A 528 15.54 -12.19 -6.06
CA ASN A 528 15.44 -10.72 -5.95
C ASN A 528 15.75 -9.97 -7.25
N VAL A 529 15.26 -10.50 -8.37
CA VAL A 529 15.47 -9.89 -9.68
C VAL A 529 14.38 -8.87 -9.95
N PHE A 530 14.78 -7.66 -10.33
CA PHE A 530 13.84 -6.65 -10.81
C PHE A 530 13.48 -6.95 -12.27
N LEU A 531 12.21 -7.22 -12.53
CA LEU A 531 11.71 -7.58 -13.86
C LEU A 531 10.40 -6.82 -14.15
N MET A 532 10.40 -6.05 -15.23
CA MET A 532 9.22 -5.35 -15.72
C MET A 532 8.27 -6.30 -16.44
N ASP A 533 6.98 -6.00 -16.36
CA ASP A 533 5.96 -6.76 -17.09
C ASP A 533 6.17 -6.67 -18.61
N SER A 534 5.82 -7.76 -19.29
CA SER A 534 5.92 -7.87 -20.76
C SER A 534 7.33 -7.73 -21.35
N THR A 535 8.37 -7.77 -20.50
CA THR A 535 9.77 -7.87 -20.93
C THR A 535 10.21 -9.31 -21.08
N ARG A 536 11.41 -9.54 -21.54
CA ARG A 536 11.96 -10.89 -21.78
C ARG A 536 13.15 -11.19 -20.92
N VAL A 537 13.23 -12.44 -20.49
CA VAL A 537 14.43 -13.01 -19.87
C VAL A 537 14.90 -14.17 -20.71
N ILE A 538 16.14 -14.09 -21.17
CA ILE A 538 16.82 -15.12 -21.93
C ILE A 538 17.86 -15.76 -21.02
N ILE A 539 17.86 -17.08 -20.95
CA ILE A 539 18.84 -17.83 -20.18
C ILE A 539 19.49 -18.84 -21.10
N ASN A 540 20.81 -18.84 -21.13
CA ASN A 540 21.61 -19.76 -21.93
C ASN A 540 22.52 -20.60 -21.01
N ALA A 541 22.46 -21.92 -21.14
CA ALA A 541 23.27 -22.85 -20.38
C ALA A 541 24.49 -23.31 -21.21
N THR A 542 25.72 -23.07 -20.70
CA THR A 542 26.97 -23.46 -21.31
C THR A 542 27.87 -24.17 -20.31
N ASN A 543 28.99 -24.73 -20.75
CA ASN A 543 30.08 -25.11 -19.87
C ASN A 543 31.03 -23.92 -19.63
N ALA A 544 32.02 -24.06 -18.76
CA ALA A 544 33.01 -23.05 -18.46
C ALA A 544 33.84 -22.57 -19.70
N LYS A 545 33.71 -23.25 -20.84
CA LYS A 545 34.35 -22.88 -22.10
C LYS A 545 33.37 -22.26 -23.12
N GLY A 546 32.17 -21.90 -22.66
CA GLY A 546 31.11 -21.28 -23.48
C GLY A 546 30.45 -22.24 -24.49
N ARG A 547 30.57 -23.57 -24.32
CA ARG A 547 29.97 -24.55 -25.24
C ARG A 547 28.66 -25.10 -24.71
N SER A 548 27.59 -25.13 -25.52
CA SER A 548 26.29 -25.66 -25.16
C SER A 548 26.29 -27.17 -24.90
N GLY A 549 27.00 -27.95 -25.73
CA GLY A 549 27.09 -29.42 -25.65
C GLY A 549 25.66 -30.04 -25.64
N PHE A 550 25.48 -31.10 -24.82
CA PHE A 550 24.19 -31.80 -24.66
C PHE A 550 23.42 -31.23 -23.47
N ARG A 551 23.34 -29.92 -23.30
CA ARG A 551 22.59 -29.28 -22.21
C ARG A 551 21.14 -29.03 -22.58
N GLU A 552 20.24 -29.34 -21.65
CA GLU A 552 18.84 -28.97 -21.70
C GLU A 552 18.55 -28.12 -20.46
N LEU A 553 18.00 -26.95 -20.66
CA LEU A 553 17.69 -25.98 -19.62
C LEU A 553 16.20 -25.98 -19.32
N GLU A 554 15.85 -26.24 -18.08
CA GLU A 554 14.52 -26.00 -17.54
C GLU A 554 14.58 -24.79 -16.62
N ALA A 555 13.85 -23.73 -16.92
CA ALA A 555 13.82 -22.52 -16.11
C ALA A 555 12.41 -21.96 -16.00
N LYS A 556 12.15 -21.30 -14.88
CA LYS A 556 10.91 -20.57 -14.65
C LYS A 556 11.14 -19.33 -13.78
N ILE A 557 10.37 -18.29 -14.02
CA ILE A 557 10.26 -17.10 -13.18
C ILE A 557 9.11 -17.34 -12.20
N THR A 558 9.29 -16.91 -10.95
CA THR A 558 8.19 -16.93 -9.98
C THR A 558 7.10 -15.98 -10.45
N GLU A 559 5.91 -16.48 -10.66
CA GLU A 559 4.76 -15.65 -11.02
C GLU A 559 4.27 -14.83 -9.81
N PRO A 560 3.63 -13.67 -10.06
CA PRO A 560 2.96 -12.90 -9.01
C PRO A 560 1.99 -13.75 -8.21
N ARG A 561 2.06 -13.64 -6.87
CA ARG A 561 1.28 -14.49 -5.95
C ARG A 561 0.04 -13.75 -5.46
N TYR A 562 -0.90 -13.46 -6.35
CA TYR A 562 -2.17 -12.86 -5.95
C TYR A 562 -2.92 -13.72 -4.93
N GLU A 563 -3.57 -13.07 -3.97
CA GLU A 563 -4.40 -13.76 -3.00
C GLU A 563 -5.57 -14.48 -3.69
N LYS A 564 -5.70 -15.78 -3.44
CA LYS A 564 -6.74 -16.62 -4.06
C LYS A 564 -8.08 -16.50 -3.34
N ASN A 565 -8.02 -16.33 -2.02
CA ASN A 565 -9.18 -16.17 -1.16
C ASN A 565 -9.10 -14.80 -0.49
N PRO A 566 -9.31 -13.70 -1.24
CA PRO A 566 -9.19 -12.39 -0.67
C PRO A 566 -10.22 -12.20 0.44
N PRO A 567 -9.88 -11.42 1.50
CA PRO A 567 -10.85 -11.05 2.51
C PRO A 567 -12.09 -10.43 1.84
N PRO A 568 -13.27 -10.56 2.44
CA PRO A 568 -14.49 -10.01 1.88
C PRO A 568 -14.32 -8.51 1.65
N LEU A 569 -14.84 -8.04 0.53
CA LEU A 569 -14.85 -6.60 0.23
C LEU A 569 -15.76 -5.88 1.25
N PRO A 570 -15.48 -4.60 1.56
CA PRO A 570 -16.32 -3.82 2.46
C PRO A 570 -17.80 -3.91 2.05
N LEU A 571 -18.70 -4.00 3.04
CA LEU A 571 -20.12 -3.98 2.80
C LEU A 571 -20.48 -2.69 2.07
N ARG A 572 -21.28 -2.84 1.02
CA ARG A 572 -21.73 -1.72 0.20
C ARG A 572 -23.00 -1.15 0.79
N ASP A 573 -23.17 0.14 0.59
CA ASP A 573 -24.46 0.78 0.75
C ASP A 573 -25.32 0.42 -0.50
N PRO A 574 -26.32 -0.44 -0.39
CA PRO A 574 -27.15 -0.81 -1.53
C PRO A 574 -28.05 0.37 -2.00
N GLU A 575 -28.16 1.42 -1.19
CA GLU A 575 -29.11 2.52 -1.42
C GLU A 575 -28.48 3.84 -1.89
N ALA A 576 -27.17 3.91 -2.12
CA ALA A 576 -26.72 5.04 -2.91
C ALA A 576 -27.25 4.83 -4.33
N PRO A 577 -28.42 5.38 -4.72
CA PRO A 577 -28.87 5.25 -6.09
C PRO A 577 -27.72 5.80 -6.92
N VAL A 578 -27.20 4.98 -7.82
CA VAL A 578 -26.42 5.47 -8.94
C VAL A 578 -27.40 6.44 -9.62
N LYS A 579 -27.41 7.69 -9.17
CA LYS A 579 -28.01 8.73 -9.98
C LYS A 579 -27.23 8.57 -11.26
N ASN A 580 -27.91 8.11 -12.31
CA ASN A 580 -27.46 8.33 -13.66
C ASN A 580 -27.32 9.86 -13.77
N THR A 581 -26.20 10.37 -13.27
CA THR A 581 -25.77 11.72 -13.50
C THR A 581 -25.60 11.75 -14.99
N ALA A 582 -26.43 12.58 -15.62
CA ALA A 582 -26.60 12.70 -17.03
C ALA A 582 -25.31 12.37 -17.76
N SER A 583 -25.38 11.37 -18.63
CA SER A 583 -24.34 11.10 -19.61
C SER A 583 -23.85 12.46 -20.09
N LEU A 584 -22.55 12.71 -19.98
CA LEU A 584 -21.92 13.93 -20.43
C LEU A 584 -22.17 14.00 -21.94
N ILE A 585 -23.15 14.81 -22.35
CA ILE A 585 -23.45 15.06 -23.78
C ILE A 585 -22.36 16.03 -24.24
N LEU A 586 -21.43 15.54 -25.02
CA LEU A 586 -20.46 16.40 -25.69
C LEU A 586 -21.22 17.29 -26.70
N PRO A 587 -20.84 18.57 -26.83
CA PRO A 587 -21.39 19.43 -27.87
C PRO A 587 -21.25 18.81 -29.26
N GLU A 588 -22.22 19.06 -30.13
CA GLU A 588 -22.23 18.63 -31.53
C GLU A 588 -20.93 19.09 -32.22
N GLY A 589 -20.13 18.17 -32.74
CA GLY A 589 -18.81 18.46 -33.35
C GLY A 589 -17.60 18.11 -32.50
N SER A 590 -17.77 17.62 -31.27
CA SER A 590 -16.63 17.10 -30.48
C SER A 590 -16.22 15.74 -31.03
N GLU A 591 -14.94 15.58 -31.46
CA GLU A 591 -14.35 14.27 -31.72
C GLU A 591 -13.73 13.71 -30.45
N LEU A 592 -14.20 12.56 -30.03
CA LEU A 592 -13.45 11.74 -29.08
C LEU A 592 -12.21 11.23 -29.83
N LEU A 593 -11.04 11.72 -29.48
CA LEU A 593 -9.80 11.06 -29.90
C LEU A 593 -9.80 9.67 -29.27
N GLU A 594 -9.88 8.65 -30.11
CA GLU A 594 -9.67 7.27 -29.68
C GLU A 594 -8.37 7.23 -28.88
N GLY A 595 -8.41 6.61 -27.71
CA GLY A 595 -7.23 6.46 -26.88
C GLY A 595 -6.10 5.89 -27.76
N VAL A 596 -5.01 6.62 -27.87
CA VAL A 596 -3.82 6.13 -28.59
C VAL A 596 -3.34 4.93 -27.79
N THR A 597 -3.85 3.76 -28.15
CA THR A 597 -3.16 2.52 -27.85
C THR A 597 -1.85 2.63 -28.61
N VAL A 598 -0.76 2.87 -27.91
CA VAL A 598 0.57 2.69 -28.49
C VAL A 598 0.75 1.19 -28.70
N THR A 599 0.07 0.67 -29.71
CA THR A 599 0.51 -0.54 -30.36
C THR A 599 1.85 -0.14 -30.98
N GLY A 600 2.93 -0.83 -30.54
CA GLY A 600 4.24 -0.57 -31.07
C GLY A 600 4.11 -0.42 -32.59
N GLN A 601 4.52 0.72 -33.11
CA GLN A 601 4.48 0.97 -34.55
C GLN A 601 5.09 -0.23 -35.23
N ALA A 602 4.35 -0.83 -36.13
CA ALA A 602 4.94 -1.73 -37.10
C ALA A 602 6.06 -0.92 -37.73
N ILE A 603 7.32 -1.27 -37.41
CA ILE A 603 8.51 -0.64 -37.93
C ILE A 603 8.36 -0.73 -39.43
N ASP A 604 8.39 0.43 -40.09
CA ASP A 604 8.46 0.53 -41.54
C ASP A 604 9.56 -0.42 -41.98
N LYS A 605 9.28 -1.40 -42.82
CA LYS A 605 10.22 -2.46 -43.25
C LYS A 605 11.49 -1.94 -43.96
N GLU A 606 11.58 -0.65 -44.19
CA GLU A 606 12.72 0.05 -44.74
C GLU A 606 13.61 0.77 -43.70
N ALA A 607 13.17 0.90 -42.43
CA ALA A 607 14.01 1.51 -41.43
C ALA A 607 15.09 0.53 -40.93
N SER A 608 16.30 1.00 -40.75
CA SER A 608 17.43 0.21 -40.20
C SER A 608 17.01 -0.30 -38.78
N PRO A 609 17.33 -1.57 -38.43
CA PRO A 609 17.11 -2.10 -37.07
C PRO A 609 17.74 -1.26 -35.95
N PHE A 610 18.72 -0.42 -36.32
CA PHE A 610 19.41 0.51 -35.42
C PHE A 610 18.92 1.96 -35.52
N ALA A 611 17.75 2.19 -36.14
CA ALA A 611 17.17 3.53 -36.19
C ALA A 611 16.90 4.05 -34.77
N GLY A 612 17.48 5.24 -34.46
CA GLY A 612 17.37 5.83 -33.11
C GLY A 612 18.44 5.37 -32.09
N SER A 613 19.32 4.45 -32.47
CA SER A 613 20.43 4.03 -31.61
C SER A 613 21.46 5.17 -31.46
N THR A 614 21.93 5.41 -30.23
CA THR A 614 22.94 6.45 -29.93
C THR A 614 24.31 6.15 -30.54
N TYR A 615 24.65 4.88 -30.67
CA TYR A 615 25.99 4.44 -31.05
C TYR A 615 26.09 3.94 -32.51
N PHE A 616 25.03 4.13 -33.29
CA PHE A 616 24.96 3.68 -34.67
C PHE A 616 25.11 4.85 -35.66
N SER A 617 25.86 4.63 -36.73
CA SER A 617 26.04 5.60 -37.81
C SER A 617 25.76 4.95 -39.15
N ASN A 618 24.76 5.41 -39.87
CA ASN A 618 24.40 4.96 -41.20
C ASN A 618 25.54 5.11 -42.24
N ILE A 619 26.56 5.93 -41.93
CA ILE A 619 27.66 6.22 -42.86
C ILE A 619 28.81 5.25 -42.65
N ASN A 620 29.12 4.88 -41.41
CA ASN A 620 30.33 4.15 -41.05
C ASN A 620 30.10 2.70 -40.64
N ASP A 621 28.85 2.35 -40.37
CA ASP A 621 28.49 1.03 -39.83
C ASP A 621 27.97 0.13 -40.96
N ARG A 622 28.58 -1.05 -41.09
CA ARG A 622 28.05 -2.12 -41.95
C ARG A 622 27.10 -2.97 -41.13
N VAL A 623 25.86 -3.18 -41.62
CA VAL A 623 24.79 -3.89 -40.98
C VAL A 623 24.54 -5.24 -41.63
N VAL A 624 24.36 -6.27 -40.82
CA VAL A 624 23.84 -7.59 -41.22
C VAL A 624 22.58 -7.87 -40.42
N VAL A 625 21.46 -8.06 -41.10
CA VAL A 625 20.17 -8.47 -40.49
C VAL A 625 20.06 -9.98 -40.53
N ILE A 626 19.68 -10.60 -39.43
CA ILE A 626 19.47 -12.04 -39.34
C ILE A 626 18.03 -12.35 -39.75
N THR A 627 17.90 -13.12 -40.83
CA THR A 627 16.61 -13.54 -41.40
C THR A 627 16.50 -15.06 -41.36
N LYS A 628 15.32 -15.61 -41.67
CA LYS A 628 15.13 -17.06 -41.80
C LYS A 628 16.02 -17.67 -42.86
N ASP A 629 16.39 -16.91 -43.87
CA ASP A 629 17.21 -17.40 -45.02
C ASP A 629 18.70 -17.48 -44.70
N ASN A 630 19.20 -16.64 -43.81
CA ASN A 630 20.63 -16.60 -43.47
C ASN A 630 20.97 -17.12 -42.08
N TYR A 631 19.98 -17.29 -41.18
CA TYR A 631 20.18 -17.76 -39.80
C TYR A 631 21.02 -19.03 -39.71
N PHE A 632 20.74 -20.03 -40.58
CA PHE A 632 21.43 -21.32 -40.55
C PHE A 632 22.87 -21.27 -41.07
N GLN A 633 23.30 -20.14 -41.62
CA GLN A 633 24.67 -19.94 -42.10
C GLN A 633 25.65 -19.67 -40.98
N TYR A 634 25.14 -19.27 -39.79
CA TYR A 634 25.95 -18.86 -38.66
C TYR A 634 25.77 -19.82 -37.47
N ASN A 635 26.88 -20.32 -36.91
CA ASN A 635 26.88 -21.20 -35.75
C ASN A 635 26.96 -20.42 -34.44
N SER A 636 27.41 -19.17 -34.48
CA SER A 636 27.54 -18.25 -33.34
C SER A 636 27.68 -16.83 -33.81
N LEU A 637 27.56 -15.85 -32.90
CA LEU A 637 27.90 -14.44 -33.22
C LEU A 637 29.34 -14.26 -33.69
N ARG A 638 30.28 -14.99 -33.09
CA ARG A 638 31.69 -14.95 -33.59
C ARG A 638 31.84 -15.50 -34.99
N ASP A 639 31.10 -16.55 -35.34
CA ASP A 639 31.08 -17.09 -36.70
C ASP A 639 30.51 -16.07 -37.70
N LEU A 640 29.42 -15.38 -37.34
CA LEU A 640 28.87 -14.28 -38.11
C LEU A 640 29.87 -13.14 -38.25
N LEU A 641 30.53 -12.71 -37.17
CA LEU A 641 31.52 -11.63 -37.18
C LEU A 641 32.71 -12.01 -38.06
N MET A 642 33.14 -13.26 -38.03
CA MET A 642 34.21 -13.76 -38.89
C MET A 642 33.80 -13.78 -40.36
N LYS A 643 32.65 -14.35 -40.69
CA LYS A 643 32.18 -14.51 -42.07
C LYS A 643 31.79 -13.19 -42.73
N GLU A 644 31.06 -12.37 -42.04
CA GLU A 644 30.50 -11.14 -42.62
C GLU A 644 31.44 -9.94 -42.49
N PHE A 645 32.18 -9.88 -41.40
CA PHE A 645 32.96 -8.70 -41.08
C PHE A 645 34.48 -8.96 -41.07
N ASN A 646 34.91 -10.20 -41.25
CA ASN A 646 36.33 -10.60 -41.19
C ASN A 646 36.98 -10.16 -39.85
N ILE A 647 36.29 -10.43 -38.72
CA ILE A 647 36.76 -10.16 -37.38
C ILE A 647 37.15 -11.50 -36.76
N MET A 648 38.43 -11.66 -36.40
CA MET A 648 38.95 -12.84 -35.72
C MET A 648 39.43 -12.49 -34.31
N GLY A 649 38.88 -13.17 -33.30
CA GLY A 649 39.25 -12.93 -31.90
C GLY A 649 38.74 -11.55 -31.39
N ASN A 650 39.59 -10.86 -30.63
CA ASN A 650 39.24 -9.60 -29.96
C ASN A 650 39.83 -8.35 -30.65
N SER A 651 40.17 -8.41 -31.93
CA SER A 651 40.78 -7.29 -32.66
C SER A 651 40.08 -7.06 -33.99
N MET A 652 39.83 -5.80 -34.33
CA MET A 652 39.19 -5.40 -35.59
C MET A 652 40.17 -5.00 -36.70
N GLY A 653 41.46 -5.21 -36.56
CA GLY A 653 42.47 -4.89 -37.59
C GLY A 653 43.27 -3.62 -37.28
N ARG A 654 43.76 -2.85 -38.30
CA ARG A 654 44.88 -1.89 -38.31
C ARG A 654 45.02 -0.83 -37.22
N GLY A 655 44.16 -0.73 -36.23
CA GLY A 655 44.17 0.33 -35.19
C GLY A 655 44.58 -0.10 -33.77
N GLY A 656 44.83 -1.38 -33.51
CA GLY A 656 45.47 -1.87 -32.26
C GLY A 656 44.61 -1.87 -30.98
N GLY A 657 43.39 -1.45 -31.02
CA GLY A 657 42.45 -1.49 -29.87
C GLY A 657 41.38 -2.58 -29.98
N ALA A 658 40.90 -3.11 -28.83
CA ALA A 658 39.71 -3.94 -28.84
C ALA A 658 38.49 -3.10 -29.16
N PRO A 659 37.51 -3.59 -29.98
CA PRO A 659 36.27 -2.89 -30.21
C PRO A 659 35.42 -2.86 -28.96
N VAL A 660 34.56 -1.83 -28.82
CA VAL A 660 33.53 -1.80 -27.80
C VAL A 660 32.33 -2.59 -28.30
N LEU A 661 31.92 -3.57 -27.53
CA LEU A 661 30.65 -4.27 -27.74
C LEU A 661 29.49 -3.44 -27.15
N ILE A 662 28.42 -3.30 -27.94
CA ILE A 662 27.19 -2.60 -27.53
C ILE A 662 26.04 -3.55 -27.84
N VAL A 663 25.19 -3.79 -26.84
CA VAL A 663 24.00 -4.64 -26.98
C VAL A 663 22.80 -3.80 -26.60
N ASP A 664 21.84 -3.63 -27.50
CA ASP A 664 20.63 -2.80 -27.32
C ASP A 664 20.95 -1.43 -26.69
N ASP A 665 21.91 -0.71 -27.28
CA ASP A 665 22.44 0.59 -26.84
C ASP A 665 23.17 0.60 -25.49
N MET A 666 23.48 -0.56 -24.88
CA MET A 666 24.30 -0.64 -23.68
C MET A 666 25.73 -1.06 -24.01
N PRO A 667 26.73 -0.23 -23.71
CA PRO A 667 28.15 -0.60 -23.87
C PRO A 667 28.56 -1.67 -22.84
N MET A 668 29.14 -2.76 -23.32
CA MET A 668 29.58 -3.90 -22.53
C MET A 668 31.00 -3.72 -22.00
N GLU A 669 31.36 -4.39 -20.92
CA GLU A 669 32.70 -4.30 -20.34
C GLU A 669 33.73 -5.02 -21.17
N ASP A 670 33.37 -6.16 -21.78
CA ASP A 670 34.30 -6.94 -22.63
C ASP A 670 33.56 -7.71 -23.73
N LEU A 671 34.33 -8.38 -24.60
CA LEU A 671 33.82 -9.15 -25.73
C LEU A 671 33.40 -10.58 -25.39
N SER A 672 33.48 -11.03 -24.13
CA SER A 672 33.04 -12.37 -23.72
C SER A 672 31.53 -12.55 -23.90
N TRP A 673 30.78 -11.46 -23.87
CA TRP A 673 29.36 -11.42 -24.13
C TRP A 673 28.94 -11.90 -25.50
N LEU A 674 29.83 -11.84 -26.50
CA LEU A 674 29.61 -12.43 -27.84
C LEU A 674 29.40 -13.95 -27.79
N ASP A 675 29.95 -14.62 -26.77
CA ASP A 675 29.80 -16.06 -26.60
C ASP A 675 28.56 -16.42 -25.81
N MET A 676 27.94 -15.42 -25.15
CA MET A 676 26.78 -15.58 -24.30
C MET A 676 25.46 -15.32 -25.02
N ILE A 677 25.47 -14.44 -26.04
CA ILE A 677 24.29 -14.12 -26.84
C ILE A 677 24.17 -15.12 -27.97
N HIS A 678 23.02 -15.80 -28.02
CA HIS A 678 22.78 -16.76 -29.09
C HIS A 678 22.33 -16.09 -30.39
N ILE A 679 22.74 -16.64 -31.54
CA ILE A 679 22.45 -16.05 -32.85
C ILE A 679 20.94 -15.97 -33.15
N SER A 680 20.11 -16.86 -32.57
CA SER A 680 18.66 -16.85 -32.75
C SER A 680 17.98 -15.63 -32.10
N GLU A 681 18.63 -15.06 -31.13
CA GLU A 681 18.13 -13.89 -30.36
C GLU A 681 18.55 -12.57 -31.01
N VAL A 682 19.40 -12.62 -32.03
CA VAL A 682 19.90 -11.44 -32.68
C VAL A 682 19.03 -11.06 -33.88
N GLU A 683 18.60 -9.81 -33.92
CA GLU A 683 17.90 -9.22 -35.06
C GLU A 683 18.88 -8.71 -36.11
N ALA A 684 19.88 -7.98 -35.63
CA ALA A 684 20.90 -7.41 -36.51
C ALA A 684 22.23 -7.18 -35.76
N VAL A 685 23.29 -7.17 -36.53
CA VAL A 685 24.65 -6.81 -36.10
C VAL A 685 25.16 -5.70 -36.96
N ALA A 686 25.62 -4.60 -36.33
CA ALA A 686 26.33 -3.51 -37.05
C ALA A 686 27.76 -3.38 -36.55
N VAL A 687 28.70 -3.20 -37.47
CA VAL A 687 30.12 -3.10 -37.13
C VAL A 687 30.73 -1.84 -37.72
N ASN A 688 31.36 -1.07 -36.84
CA ASN A 688 32.17 0.10 -37.22
C ASN A 688 33.63 -0.18 -36.98
N LYS A 689 34.42 -0.23 -38.08
CA LYS A 689 35.87 -0.48 -37.99
C LYS A 689 36.72 0.80 -37.95
N SER A 690 36.12 1.95 -38.19
CA SER A 690 36.84 3.23 -38.36
C SER A 690 36.94 4.03 -37.06
N GLY A 691 36.41 3.49 -35.94
CA GLY A 691 36.31 4.17 -34.68
C GLY A 691 34.91 4.80 -34.46
N ASN A 692 34.39 4.74 -33.26
CA ASN A 692 33.09 5.31 -32.88
C ASN A 692 33.30 6.52 -31.95
N ALA A 693 33.14 7.72 -32.50
CA ALA A 693 33.42 8.97 -31.82
C ALA A 693 32.48 9.18 -30.61
N MET A 694 31.27 8.61 -30.61
CA MET A 694 30.32 8.70 -29.53
C MET A 694 30.78 7.97 -28.23
N LEU A 695 31.76 7.06 -28.38
CA LEU A 695 32.36 6.31 -27.27
C LEU A 695 33.66 6.94 -26.75
N GLY A 696 34.03 8.12 -27.26
CA GLY A 696 35.26 8.81 -26.90
C GLY A 696 36.51 7.95 -27.13
N GLN A 697 37.48 7.99 -26.24
CA GLN A 697 38.73 7.22 -26.38
C GLN A 697 38.50 5.69 -26.42
N ARG A 698 37.49 5.17 -25.79
CA ARG A 698 37.15 3.73 -25.82
C ARG A 698 36.72 3.27 -27.22
N GLY A 699 36.13 4.17 -28.01
CA GLY A 699 35.68 3.87 -29.36
C GLY A 699 36.76 3.86 -30.41
N ALA A 700 38.04 4.15 -30.10
CA ALA A 700 39.13 4.20 -31.08
C ALA A 700 39.38 2.84 -31.76
N GLY A 701 39.12 1.72 -31.10
CA GLY A 701 39.18 0.36 -31.61
C GLY A 701 37.98 -0.06 -32.47
N GLY A 702 37.00 0.81 -32.66
CA GLY A 702 35.74 0.51 -33.34
C GLY A 702 34.62 0.05 -32.41
N SER A 703 33.46 -0.31 -32.98
CA SER A 703 32.32 -0.83 -32.21
C SER A 703 31.62 -1.99 -32.92
N ILE A 704 31.07 -2.90 -32.13
CA ILE A 704 30.18 -3.97 -32.55
C ILE A 704 28.83 -3.70 -31.85
N ASN A 705 27.84 -3.33 -32.64
CA ASN A 705 26.49 -3.10 -32.14
C ASN A 705 25.62 -4.33 -32.45
N ILE A 706 24.98 -4.87 -31.44
CA ILE A 706 24.03 -5.98 -31.51
C ILE A 706 22.66 -5.47 -31.17
N LYS A 707 21.68 -5.73 -32.00
CA LYS A 707 20.26 -5.55 -31.73
C LYS A 707 19.64 -6.89 -31.48
N THR A 708 19.02 -7.05 -30.33
CA THR A 708 18.28 -8.28 -30.00
C THR A 708 16.85 -8.19 -30.50
N ARG A 709 16.21 -9.35 -30.69
CA ARG A 709 14.83 -9.43 -31.19
C ARG A 709 13.84 -9.14 -30.11
N THR A 710 12.85 -8.35 -30.43
CA THR A 710 11.69 -8.10 -29.56
C THR A 710 10.58 -9.14 -29.73
N GLN A 711 10.59 -9.92 -30.82
CA GLN A 711 9.59 -10.95 -31.10
C GLN A 711 10.24 -12.32 -31.26
N GLN A 712 9.54 -13.36 -30.78
CA GLN A 712 9.99 -14.73 -30.96
C GLN A 712 9.82 -15.15 -32.45
N VAL A 713 10.87 -15.59 -33.07
CA VAL A 713 10.85 -16.12 -34.44
C VAL A 713 10.89 -17.65 -34.38
N ASP A 714 9.93 -18.32 -34.98
CA ASP A 714 10.00 -19.75 -35.19
C ASP A 714 10.99 -20.06 -36.32
N TRP A 715 12.18 -20.54 -35.94
CA TRP A 715 13.27 -20.89 -36.85
C TRP A 715 13.11 -22.30 -37.48
N GLY A 716 12.04 -23.03 -37.10
CA GLY A 716 11.83 -24.41 -37.56
C GLY A 716 12.44 -25.48 -36.63
N PRO A 717 12.71 -26.72 -37.10
CA PRO A 717 12.90 -27.87 -36.22
C PRO A 717 14.15 -27.93 -35.34
N ARG A 718 15.04 -26.93 -35.42
CA ARG A 718 16.20 -26.85 -34.54
C ARG A 718 15.81 -26.25 -33.19
N ARG A 719 15.28 -27.08 -32.28
CA ARG A 719 15.01 -26.65 -30.92
C ARG A 719 16.32 -26.65 -30.12
N GLU A 720 16.77 -25.47 -29.75
CA GLU A 720 17.94 -25.36 -28.89
C GLU A 720 17.52 -25.60 -27.44
N LEU A 721 17.88 -26.74 -26.91
CA LEU A 721 17.48 -27.21 -25.60
C LEU A 721 18.20 -26.47 -24.46
N ASN A 722 19.31 -25.82 -24.73
CA ASN A 722 20.13 -25.10 -23.77
C ASN A 722 19.73 -23.64 -23.57
N ILE A 723 18.73 -23.15 -24.30
CA ILE A 723 18.24 -21.76 -24.22
C ILE A 723 16.77 -21.76 -23.85
N VAL A 724 16.42 -20.89 -22.92
CA VAL A 724 15.03 -20.61 -22.55
C VAL A 724 14.79 -19.10 -22.68
N ASN A 725 13.74 -18.76 -23.42
CA ASN A 725 13.24 -17.40 -23.55
C ASN A 725 11.87 -17.32 -22.87
N MET A 726 11.75 -16.44 -21.89
CA MET A 726 10.55 -16.32 -21.06
C MET A 726 9.99 -14.90 -21.13
N LEU A 727 8.71 -14.78 -21.39
CA LEU A 727 7.99 -13.52 -21.20
C LEU A 727 7.69 -13.33 -19.71
N VAL A 728 8.00 -12.17 -19.20
CA VAL A 728 7.85 -11.83 -17.78
C VAL A 728 6.43 -11.34 -17.50
N LYS A 729 5.84 -11.84 -16.44
CA LYS A 729 4.72 -11.22 -15.72
C LYS A 729 5.32 -10.53 -14.49
N GLY A 730 5.72 -9.29 -14.67
CA GLY A 730 6.56 -8.58 -13.73
C GLY A 730 5.93 -7.31 -13.14
N PHE A 731 6.79 -6.37 -12.78
CA PHE A 731 6.36 -5.08 -12.27
C PHE A 731 5.72 -4.23 -13.36
N SER A 732 4.61 -3.58 -13.02
CA SER A 732 4.00 -2.59 -13.90
C SER A 732 4.98 -1.44 -14.15
N ALA A 733 5.10 -1.04 -15.41
CA ALA A 733 5.97 0.07 -15.79
C ALA A 733 5.53 1.36 -15.08
N PRO A 734 6.46 2.17 -14.56
CA PRO A 734 6.15 3.50 -14.09
C PRO A 734 5.55 4.33 -15.23
N VAL A 735 4.38 4.89 -15.02
CA VAL A 735 3.73 5.77 -15.99
C VAL A 735 3.88 7.19 -15.51
N ALA A 736 4.46 8.06 -16.33
CA ALA A 736 4.50 9.49 -16.05
C ALA A 736 3.08 10.07 -16.17
N TYR A 737 2.67 10.84 -15.16
CA TYR A 737 1.39 11.53 -15.23
C TYR A 737 1.43 12.56 -16.38
N TYR A 738 0.44 12.50 -17.24
CA TYR A 738 0.17 13.58 -18.19
C TYR A 738 -1.13 14.27 -17.81
N ALA A 739 -1.11 15.59 -17.79
CA ALA A 739 -2.32 16.36 -17.53
C ALA A 739 -3.28 16.19 -18.74
N PRO A 740 -4.50 15.68 -18.51
CA PRO A 740 -5.47 15.55 -19.59
C PRO A 740 -5.74 16.92 -20.21
N LYS A 741 -5.74 17.03 -21.53
CA LYS A 741 -6.22 18.23 -22.21
C LYS A 741 -7.73 18.14 -22.27
N TYR A 742 -8.37 19.00 -21.51
CA TYR A 742 -9.83 19.11 -21.55
C TYR A 742 -10.23 20.10 -22.65
N GLU A 743 -11.05 19.65 -23.60
CA GLU A 743 -11.56 20.49 -24.69
C GLU A 743 -12.71 21.42 -24.26
N VAL A 744 -13.26 21.16 -23.06
CA VAL A 744 -14.34 21.95 -22.48
C VAL A 744 -13.80 22.99 -21.50
N PRO A 745 -14.39 24.19 -21.48
CA PRO A 745 -13.99 25.26 -20.57
C PRO A 745 -14.11 24.81 -19.10
N ALA A 746 -13.27 25.33 -18.22
CA ALA A 746 -13.30 25.03 -16.79
C ALA A 746 -14.63 25.41 -16.08
N THR A 747 -15.43 26.22 -16.72
CA THR A 747 -16.80 26.60 -16.30
C THR A 747 -17.85 25.54 -16.60
N ASP A 748 -17.53 24.56 -17.45
CA ASP A 748 -18.45 23.49 -17.82
C ASP A 748 -18.63 22.53 -16.62
N PRO A 749 -19.87 22.13 -16.27
CA PRO A 749 -20.13 21.12 -15.24
C PRO A 749 -19.35 19.82 -15.48
N ALA A 750 -19.22 19.42 -16.74
CA ALA A 750 -18.46 18.24 -17.14
C ALA A 750 -16.98 18.29 -16.72
N PHE A 751 -16.37 19.46 -16.86
CA PHE A 751 -14.99 19.66 -16.38
C PHE A 751 -14.90 19.48 -14.86
N ARG A 752 -15.85 20.01 -14.11
CA ARG A 752 -15.88 19.93 -12.65
C ARG A 752 -16.04 18.51 -12.11
N GLU A 753 -16.73 17.65 -12.85
CA GLU A 753 -16.95 16.25 -12.47
C GLU A 753 -15.79 15.31 -12.86
N ARG A 754 -14.95 15.72 -13.79
CA ARG A 754 -13.86 14.89 -14.33
C ARG A 754 -12.46 15.35 -13.91
N ALA A 755 -12.26 16.63 -13.75
CA ALA A 755 -10.94 17.21 -13.80
C ALA A 755 -10.06 16.91 -12.61
N ALA A 756 -8.99 16.13 -12.83
CA ALA A 756 -7.76 16.30 -12.09
C ALA A 756 -6.84 17.19 -12.91
N VAL A 757 -6.52 18.37 -12.39
CA VAL A 757 -5.66 19.34 -13.08
C VAL A 757 -4.25 18.81 -13.18
N TYR A 758 -3.73 18.28 -12.07
CA TYR A 758 -2.40 17.71 -12.03
C TYR A 758 -2.28 16.68 -10.90
N TRP A 759 -1.35 15.75 -11.07
CA TRP A 759 -0.96 14.79 -10.06
C TRP A 759 0.56 14.66 -10.00
N LYS A 760 1.13 14.87 -8.83
CA LYS A 760 2.57 14.76 -8.58
C LYS A 760 2.83 13.66 -7.55
N PRO A 761 3.08 12.40 -7.97
CA PRO A 761 3.30 11.30 -7.02
C PRO A 761 4.67 11.35 -6.33
N ASP A 762 5.63 12.03 -6.89
CA ASP A 762 7.04 12.07 -6.51
C ASP A 762 7.51 13.49 -6.14
N ALA A 763 6.71 14.24 -5.40
CA ALA A 763 7.05 15.57 -4.90
C ALA A 763 7.99 15.46 -3.69
N LYS A 764 9.20 14.90 -3.91
CA LYS A 764 10.19 14.75 -2.83
C LYS A 764 10.76 16.11 -2.43
N SER A 765 10.77 16.39 -1.14
CA SER A 765 11.54 17.52 -0.62
C SER A 765 13.01 17.14 -0.44
N ASP A 766 13.91 18.07 -0.72
CA ASP A 766 15.35 17.92 -0.53
C ASP A 766 15.77 18.19 0.94
N PHE A 767 17.06 18.16 1.20
CA PHE A 767 17.64 18.44 2.53
C PHE A 767 17.31 19.81 3.09
N SER A 768 16.87 20.76 2.25
CA SER A 768 16.37 22.09 2.67
C SER A 768 14.85 22.09 2.85
N GLY A 769 14.20 20.93 2.81
CA GLY A 769 12.76 20.79 2.87
C GLY A 769 12.03 21.20 1.60
N ARG A 770 12.74 21.53 0.50
CA ARG A 770 12.16 22.19 -0.67
C ARG A 770 11.84 21.22 -1.79
N SER A 771 10.68 21.43 -2.42
CA SER A 771 10.27 20.79 -3.68
C SER A 771 9.74 21.84 -4.64
N VAL A 772 10.22 21.86 -5.89
CA VAL A 772 9.84 22.87 -6.90
C VAL A 772 9.50 22.17 -8.21
N PHE A 773 8.36 22.52 -8.80
CA PHE A 773 7.91 22.01 -10.09
C PHE A 773 6.87 22.93 -10.73
N LYS A 774 6.51 22.66 -11.98
CA LYS A 774 5.46 23.40 -12.71
C LYS A 774 4.20 22.58 -12.80
N VAL A 775 3.07 23.23 -12.59
CA VAL A 775 1.72 22.66 -12.69
C VAL A 775 1.02 23.33 -13.87
N PRO A 776 0.73 22.63 -14.97
CA PRO A 776 -0.08 23.16 -16.04
C PRO A 776 -1.49 23.48 -15.50
N VAL A 777 -1.99 24.68 -15.75
CA VAL A 777 -3.33 25.08 -15.30
C VAL A 777 -4.17 25.45 -16.51
N PRO A 778 -5.28 24.72 -16.75
CA PRO A 778 -6.20 25.06 -17.81
C PRO A 778 -6.80 26.45 -17.65
N SER A 779 -7.02 27.15 -18.78
CA SER A 779 -7.63 28.49 -18.76
C SER A 779 -9.04 28.44 -18.14
N GLY A 780 -9.34 29.44 -17.29
CA GLY A 780 -10.62 29.54 -16.59
C GLY A 780 -10.69 28.90 -15.22
N ILE A 781 -9.59 28.39 -14.70
CA ILE A 781 -9.46 27.96 -13.30
C ILE A 781 -8.92 29.12 -12.48
N ASP A 782 -9.72 29.62 -11.54
CA ASP A 782 -9.35 30.72 -10.64
C ASP A 782 -8.72 30.24 -9.33
N SER A 783 -9.01 28.99 -8.94
CA SER A 783 -8.52 28.40 -7.69
C SER A 783 -8.42 26.87 -7.80
N LEU A 784 -7.43 26.35 -7.10
CA LEU A 784 -7.14 24.91 -7.01
C LEU A 784 -7.27 24.43 -5.57
N HIS A 785 -7.91 23.28 -5.42
CA HIS A 785 -7.80 22.49 -4.20
C HIS A 785 -6.54 21.65 -4.28
N VAL A 786 -5.63 21.87 -3.34
CA VAL A 786 -4.33 21.20 -3.29
C VAL A 786 -4.29 20.32 -2.05
N ARG A 787 -4.18 19.03 -2.25
CA ARG A 787 -3.97 18.08 -1.16
C ARG A 787 -2.60 17.47 -1.27
N THR A 788 -1.81 17.63 -0.22
CA THR A 788 -0.46 17.08 -0.09
C THR A 788 -0.44 16.06 1.03
N GLU A 789 0.05 14.89 0.75
CA GLU A 789 0.26 13.85 1.75
C GLU A 789 1.63 13.21 1.61
N GLY A 790 2.20 12.79 2.74
CA GLY A 790 3.48 12.08 2.73
C GLY A 790 4.07 11.87 4.11
N ILE A 791 5.31 11.41 4.10
CA ILE A 791 6.01 11.01 5.30
C ILE A 791 7.52 11.22 5.13
N SER A 792 8.18 11.69 6.18
CA SER A 792 9.64 11.74 6.24
C SER A 792 10.24 10.37 6.58
N SER A 793 11.53 10.21 6.34
CA SER A 793 12.27 9.00 6.74
C SER A 793 12.22 8.73 8.26
N THR A 794 12.02 9.77 9.07
CA THR A 794 11.91 9.69 10.53
C THR A 794 10.49 9.43 11.04
N GLY A 795 9.49 9.39 10.13
CA GLY A 795 8.09 9.14 10.47
C GLY A 795 7.30 10.39 10.85
N VAL A 796 7.77 11.60 10.47
CA VAL A 796 6.97 12.82 10.54
C VAL A 796 5.99 12.79 9.38
N LEU A 797 4.70 12.89 9.69
CA LEU A 797 3.61 12.82 8.73
C LEU A 797 3.25 14.22 8.22
N ILE A 798 2.96 14.31 6.94
CA ILE A 798 2.53 15.55 6.29
C ILE A 798 1.16 15.30 5.70
N VAL A 799 0.19 16.11 6.12
CA VAL A 799 -1.16 16.17 5.56
C VAL A 799 -1.52 17.65 5.48
N ASP A 800 -1.69 18.12 4.26
CA ASP A 800 -2.10 19.50 4.01
C ASP A 800 -3.20 19.52 2.96
N ASP A 801 -4.26 20.24 3.27
CA ASP A 801 -5.45 20.32 2.44
C ASP A 801 -5.94 21.76 2.41
N ARG A 802 -5.69 22.43 1.28
CA ARG A 802 -6.00 23.86 1.15
C ARG A 802 -6.44 24.27 -0.24
N VAL A 803 -7.11 25.39 -0.32
CA VAL A 803 -7.43 26.06 -1.58
C VAL A 803 -6.43 27.17 -1.84
N ILE A 804 -5.76 27.12 -3.00
CA ILE A 804 -4.88 28.19 -3.48
C ILE A 804 -5.51 28.95 -4.63
N ARG A 805 -5.26 30.25 -4.76
CA ARG A 805 -5.68 31.06 -5.89
C ARG A 805 -4.67 30.98 -7.02
N VAL A 806 -5.14 30.86 -8.25
CA VAL A 806 -4.33 30.92 -9.47
C VAL A 806 -4.35 32.38 -9.96
N LYS A 807 -3.43 33.19 -9.45
CA LYS A 807 -3.30 34.60 -9.89
C LYS A 807 -1.83 34.98 -9.97
#